data_f21f89dfbb341ee9844e2adce1f818e2
#
_entry.id   f21f89dfbb341ee9844e2adce1f818e2
#
_cell.length_a   1.000
_cell.length_b   1.000
_cell.length_c   1.000
_cell.angle_alpha   90.00
_cell.angle_beta   90.00
_cell.angle_gamma   90.00
#
_symmetry.space_group_name_H-M   'P 1'
#
loop_
_entity.id
_entity.type
_entity.pdbx_description
1 polymer ?
#
loop_
_entity_poly.entity_id
_entity_poly.type
_entity_poly.pdbx_seq_one_letter_code
_entity_poly.pdbx_strand_id
1 'polypeptide(L)'
;MEKHYDFCKRLLEVHKKDRRDASLLPKDDEFFFESPTVILVPENAGEVTLTAAKDFADYLFTSMNVTAYVDFDRGQAVGKCVRLVLNPDLGEASERRGHRLTVGDSVLVEGFDECGIMEALHYLEDVMNLREAPFLQKETLTRRILFHPRTVMSGYGMGEYPDEYLSLLAHHGFSALMLWIRGVNESWKGFQNFTDLATRAAKYGFDIYVESYTPHEVYPEGEEAQKFYDKLYGDLFAEFPFIKGLVILGEAVNFPSRDPRIPEGLAPGWFPCNDWCLLLKMIQNAVKKIKPDVEIILSSYNWNGQPKELRHELIESLPEGILLQCGWEMNAEYQMEDLTNTCRDYSLRCVNPGYYFLTESEGATKYGVKLETLANTGGKTWDFGAIPFDPAPYRWAERFEAMRKAHDENNLAALADSIHYGVYPSFISEIAKWAFAEPRVDLDELIPKILAMHFGKKEIDKIDTAMKKWSEAFAHMVPSHEDQYGSLRVGPSHPFYAGKSGKWDGASPPQDKFASAKLGPGMYESVYQYRAKGLAGEIRMPYEIKEFETVRDLLWEGIELLESVKEKNEELLRLINMGRFMYRTIITTLNRKHYFLLDQQRMAATTDDERRTAIDAMIDLLRREQENARAAIPLVEYDSILGFEPSLEYMGDRERIEWKINQVEEEIAMLQASLS
;
A
#
# COMPACT_ATOMS: atom_id res chain seq x y z
N MET A 1 -22.22 -6.53 14.80
CA MET A 1 -22.07 -7.11 13.45
C MET A 1 -22.08 -5.97 12.46
N GLU A 2 -20.96 -5.78 11.77
CA GLU A 2 -20.83 -4.78 10.70
C GLU A 2 -21.40 -5.32 9.39
N LYS A 3 -21.88 -4.40 8.52
CA LYS A 3 -22.26 -4.70 7.15
C LYS A 3 -21.07 -4.42 6.20
N HIS A 4 -21.14 -4.95 4.99
CA HIS A 4 -20.18 -4.62 3.94
C HIS A 4 -19.97 -3.09 3.85
N TYR A 5 -18.74 -2.68 3.72
CA TYR A 5 -18.30 -1.28 3.64
C TYR A 5 -18.53 -0.41 4.90
N ASP A 6 -19.01 -0.96 6.02
CA ASP A 6 -19.10 -0.17 7.27
C ASP A 6 -17.73 0.33 7.73
N PHE A 7 -16.66 -0.37 7.39
CA PHE A 7 -15.28 0.08 7.67
C PHE A 7 -14.95 1.43 7.00
N CYS A 8 -15.58 1.78 5.87
CA CYS A 8 -15.36 3.06 5.20
C CYS A 8 -15.71 4.25 6.10
N LYS A 9 -16.62 4.09 7.06
CA LYS A 9 -16.94 5.13 8.03
C LYS A 9 -15.75 5.55 8.87
N ARG A 10 -14.83 4.62 9.15
CA ARG A 10 -13.58 4.91 9.89
C ARG A 10 -12.60 5.74 9.06
N LEU A 11 -12.67 5.64 7.73
CA LEU A 11 -11.86 6.42 6.80
C LEU A 11 -12.39 7.86 6.59
N LEU A 12 -13.53 8.19 7.18
CA LEU A 12 -14.12 9.52 7.20
C LEU A 12 -13.86 10.26 8.52
N GLU A 13 -13.23 9.61 9.50
CA GLU A 13 -12.89 10.21 10.79
C GLU A 13 -11.44 10.73 10.76
N VAL A 14 -11.25 11.99 10.36
CA VAL A 14 -9.93 12.60 10.25
C VAL A 14 -9.33 12.85 11.64
N HIS A 15 -10.10 13.48 12.52
CA HIS A 15 -9.65 13.82 13.87
C HIS A 15 -10.38 12.99 14.91
N LYS A 16 -9.63 12.28 15.76
CA LYS A 16 -10.20 11.47 16.84
C LYS A 16 -10.59 12.34 18.02
N LYS A 17 -11.80 12.14 18.51
CA LYS A 17 -12.31 12.79 19.73
C LYS A 17 -11.53 12.31 20.96
N ASP A 18 -11.52 13.15 21.98
CA ASP A 18 -11.04 12.81 23.33
C ASP A 18 -9.57 12.35 23.38
N ARG A 19 -8.72 12.85 22.45
CA ARG A 19 -7.27 12.64 22.51
C ARG A 19 -6.60 13.29 23.70
N ARG A 20 -7.18 14.40 24.20
CA ARG A 20 -6.63 15.19 25.30
C ARG A 20 -6.79 14.49 26.63
N ASP A 21 -5.67 14.27 27.33
CA ASP A 21 -5.66 13.93 28.75
C ASP A 21 -5.71 15.23 29.58
N ALA A 22 -6.88 15.53 30.14
CA ALA A 22 -7.11 16.76 30.91
C ALA A 22 -6.31 16.81 32.24
N SER A 23 -5.70 15.71 32.67
CA SER A 23 -4.87 15.65 33.87
C SER A 23 -3.44 16.17 33.64
N LEU A 24 -3.01 16.29 32.36
CA LEU A 24 -1.69 16.76 32.01
C LEU A 24 -1.61 18.29 32.12
N LEU A 25 -0.48 18.75 32.66
CA LEU A 25 -0.17 20.19 32.76
C LEU A 25 1.02 20.52 31.85
N PRO A 26 1.08 21.75 31.31
CA PRO A 26 2.21 22.20 30.52
C PRO A 26 3.46 22.32 31.43
N LYS A 27 4.63 22.02 30.87
CA LYS A 27 5.92 22.28 31.47
C LYS A 27 6.34 23.74 31.25
N ASP A 28 7.35 24.23 31.97
CA ASP A 28 7.85 25.60 31.84
C ASP A 28 8.38 25.94 30.44
N ASP A 29 8.89 24.93 29.75
CA ASP A 29 9.46 24.99 28.40
C ASP A 29 8.46 24.58 27.31
N GLU A 30 7.18 24.44 27.65
CA GLU A 30 6.11 24.16 26.68
C GLU A 30 5.25 25.43 26.44
N PHE A 31 4.87 25.62 25.19
CA PHE A 31 3.76 26.49 24.78
C PHE A 31 2.45 25.69 24.94
N PHE A 32 1.38 26.35 25.39
CA PHE A 32 0.06 25.71 25.40
C PHE A 32 -0.99 26.57 24.70
N PHE A 33 -1.88 25.88 24.00
CA PHE A 33 -2.99 26.50 23.31
C PHE A 33 -4.11 26.86 24.30
N GLU A 34 -4.50 28.13 24.31
CA GLU A 34 -5.63 28.65 25.10
C GLU A 34 -6.84 28.83 24.22
N SER A 35 -8.05 28.67 24.79
CA SER A 35 -9.31 29.02 24.10
C SER A 35 -9.71 30.46 24.35
N PRO A 36 -9.95 31.24 23.29
CA PRO A 36 -9.80 30.92 21.88
C PRO A 36 -8.36 31.14 21.39
N THR A 37 -7.90 30.28 20.47
CA THR A 37 -6.66 30.46 19.70
C THR A 37 -6.99 31.07 18.34
N VAL A 38 -6.14 31.98 17.86
CA VAL A 38 -6.23 32.55 16.50
C VAL A 38 -5.20 31.95 15.60
N ILE A 39 -5.61 31.50 14.42
CA ILE A 39 -4.73 31.05 13.34
C ILE A 39 -4.72 32.14 12.28
N LEU A 40 -3.57 32.79 12.10
CA LEU A 40 -3.41 33.91 11.16
C LEU A 40 -2.86 33.39 9.84
N VAL A 41 -3.62 33.53 8.76
CA VAL A 41 -3.23 33.18 7.39
C VAL A 41 -2.84 34.42 6.59
N PRO A 42 -1.91 34.35 5.62
CA PRO A 42 -1.59 35.46 4.71
C PRO A 42 -2.86 36.00 4.01
N GLU A 43 -2.93 37.31 3.74
CA GLU A 43 -4.06 37.88 3.01
C GLU A 43 -4.26 37.28 1.61
N ASN A 44 -3.18 36.79 0.99
CA ASN A 44 -3.17 36.14 -0.30
C ASN A 44 -3.02 34.62 -0.20
N ALA A 45 -3.42 34.03 0.93
CA ALA A 45 -3.37 32.57 1.11
C ALA A 45 -4.17 31.85 0.03
N GLY A 46 -3.57 30.81 -0.56
CA GLY A 46 -4.26 29.93 -1.51
C GLY A 46 -5.12 28.88 -0.81
N GLU A 47 -5.77 28.05 -1.62
CA GLU A 47 -6.73 27.04 -1.16
C GLU A 47 -6.09 26.01 -0.20
N VAL A 48 -4.83 25.61 -0.43
CA VAL A 48 -4.13 24.63 0.42
C VAL A 48 -3.90 25.17 1.82
N THR A 49 -3.39 26.41 1.92
CA THR A 49 -3.17 27.08 3.21
C THR A 49 -4.49 27.29 3.98
N LEU A 50 -5.54 27.70 3.28
CA LEU A 50 -6.86 27.90 3.91
C LEU A 50 -7.49 26.59 4.38
N THR A 51 -7.34 25.52 3.61
CA THR A 51 -7.81 24.18 3.96
C THR A 51 -7.06 23.67 5.20
N ALA A 52 -5.72 23.75 5.19
CA ALA A 52 -4.89 23.31 6.30
C ALA A 52 -5.16 24.11 7.60
N ALA A 53 -5.36 25.41 7.50
CA ALA A 53 -5.67 26.24 8.66
C ALA A 53 -7.04 25.90 9.29
N LYS A 54 -8.05 25.62 8.46
CA LYS A 54 -9.38 25.20 8.92
C LYS A 54 -9.36 23.80 9.52
N ASP A 55 -8.64 22.90 8.90
CA ASP A 55 -8.44 21.55 9.38
C ASP A 55 -7.75 21.51 10.74
N PHE A 56 -6.67 22.28 10.90
CA PHE A 56 -5.99 22.45 12.19
C PHE A 56 -6.90 23.08 13.28
N ALA A 57 -7.78 24.02 12.91
CA ALA A 57 -8.75 24.57 13.86
C ALA A 57 -9.77 23.50 14.30
N ASP A 58 -10.22 22.65 13.38
CA ASP A 58 -11.09 21.50 13.68
C ASP A 58 -10.39 20.47 14.55
N TYR A 59 -9.12 20.15 14.26
CA TYR A 59 -8.29 19.29 15.10
C TYR A 59 -8.19 19.81 16.55
N LEU A 60 -7.84 21.09 16.71
CA LEU A 60 -7.74 21.71 18.05
C LEU A 60 -9.05 21.60 18.83
N PHE A 61 -10.18 21.78 18.14
CA PHE A 61 -11.50 21.64 18.74
C PHE A 61 -11.85 20.19 19.06
N THR A 62 -11.75 19.31 18.07
CA THR A 62 -12.23 17.91 18.12
C THR A 62 -11.35 17.05 19.02
N SER A 63 -10.03 17.13 18.85
CA SER A 63 -9.07 16.26 19.53
C SER A 63 -8.55 16.85 20.83
N MET A 64 -8.34 18.16 20.89
CA MET A 64 -7.67 18.86 22.00
C MET A 64 -8.59 19.70 22.87
N ASN A 65 -9.89 19.82 22.53
CA ASN A 65 -10.86 20.62 23.23
C ASN A 65 -10.42 22.10 23.42
N VAL A 66 -9.85 22.67 22.34
CA VAL A 66 -9.40 24.04 22.23
C VAL A 66 -10.17 24.75 21.14
N THR A 67 -10.92 25.77 21.45
CA THR A 67 -11.61 26.58 20.43
C THR A 67 -10.58 27.37 19.64
N ALA A 68 -10.61 27.26 18.31
CA ALA A 68 -9.75 28.01 17.42
C ALA A 68 -10.54 28.61 16.25
N TYR A 69 -10.04 29.69 15.66
CA TYR A 69 -10.62 30.30 14.47
C TYR A 69 -9.54 30.87 13.55
N VAL A 70 -9.83 30.88 12.26
CA VAL A 70 -8.92 31.38 11.22
C VAL A 70 -9.26 32.85 10.93
N ASP A 71 -8.24 33.71 10.89
CA ASP A 71 -8.36 35.10 10.46
C ASP A 71 -7.19 35.52 9.56
N PHE A 72 -7.35 36.57 8.79
CA PHE A 72 -6.28 37.07 7.94
C PHE A 72 -5.26 37.88 8.73
N ASP A 73 -3.99 37.69 8.42
CA ASP A 73 -2.88 38.47 9.00
C ASP A 73 -2.78 39.86 8.35
N ARG A 74 -3.20 40.89 9.08
CA ARG A 74 -3.12 42.31 8.70
C ARG A 74 -2.04 43.04 9.48
N GLY A 75 -1.09 42.33 10.07
CA GLY A 75 -0.05 42.91 10.91
C GLY A 75 -0.53 43.33 12.30
N GLN A 76 -1.72 42.89 12.74
CA GLN A 76 -2.24 43.21 14.07
C GLN A 76 -1.41 42.51 15.16
N ALA A 77 -1.23 43.19 16.28
CA ALA A 77 -0.66 42.56 17.46
C ALA A 77 -1.73 41.63 18.08
N VAL A 78 -1.50 40.35 17.98
CA VAL A 78 -2.30 39.30 18.60
C VAL A 78 -1.45 38.65 19.68
N GLY A 79 -2.03 38.28 20.80
CA GLY A 79 -1.34 37.56 21.87
C GLY A 79 -0.86 36.17 21.40
N LYS A 80 -1.15 35.16 22.17
CA LYS A 80 -0.84 33.76 21.72
C LYS A 80 -1.62 33.44 20.42
N CYS A 81 -0.91 33.14 19.36
CA CYS A 81 -1.51 32.79 18.06
C CYS A 81 -0.63 31.82 17.29
N VAL A 82 -1.19 31.21 16.25
CA VAL A 82 -0.46 30.52 15.20
C VAL A 82 -0.40 31.41 13.97
N ARG A 83 0.77 31.75 13.49
CA ARG A 83 0.97 32.58 12.29
C ARG A 83 1.55 31.75 11.17
N LEU A 84 0.88 31.73 10.03
CA LEU A 84 1.29 30.99 8.84
C LEU A 84 1.95 31.94 7.83
N VAL A 85 3.10 31.57 7.30
CA VAL A 85 3.90 32.42 6.38
C VAL A 85 4.50 31.56 5.27
N LEU A 86 4.47 32.05 4.04
CA LEU A 86 5.26 31.50 2.96
C LEU A 86 6.67 32.10 3.01
N ASN A 87 7.70 31.26 3.10
CA ASN A 87 9.09 31.65 3.14
C ASN A 87 9.90 30.82 2.14
N PRO A 88 10.38 31.41 1.01
CA PRO A 88 11.14 30.68 0.01
C PRO A 88 12.58 30.39 0.42
N ASP A 89 13.03 30.92 1.56
CA ASP A 89 14.40 30.71 2.09
C ASP A 89 14.34 30.01 3.46
N LEU A 90 14.36 28.70 3.41
CA LEU A 90 14.39 27.82 4.60
C LEU A 90 15.72 27.02 4.71
N GLY A 91 16.78 27.46 4.00
CA GLY A 91 18.05 26.74 3.96
C GLY A 91 17.89 25.38 3.27
N GLU A 92 18.29 24.30 3.92
CA GLU A 92 18.17 22.92 3.38
C GLU A 92 16.73 22.47 3.12
N ALA A 93 15.74 23.10 3.77
CA ALA A 93 14.32 22.83 3.55
C ALA A 93 13.67 23.77 2.51
N SER A 94 14.46 24.52 1.72
CA SER A 94 13.98 25.34 0.59
C SER A 94 13.62 24.45 -0.61
N GLU A 95 12.74 23.49 -0.37
CA GLU A 95 12.22 22.53 -1.34
C GLU A 95 10.75 22.26 -1.07
N ARG A 96 10.06 21.66 -2.02
CA ARG A 96 8.64 21.36 -1.91
C ARG A 96 8.30 20.64 -0.61
N ARG A 97 7.26 21.12 0.12
CA ARG A 97 6.82 20.66 1.43
C ARG A 97 7.79 20.89 2.60
N GLY A 98 8.95 21.53 2.33
CA GLY A 98 9.84 21.95 3.40
C GLY A 98 9.23 23.04 4.27
N HIS A 99 9.53 23.00 5.59
CA HIS A 99 8.93 23.93 6.53
C HIS A 99 9.83 24.17 7.76
N ARG A 100 9.56 25.30 8.43
CA ARG A 100 10.16 25.64 9.72
C ARG A 100 9.08 26.00 10.72
N LEU A 101 9.24 25.50 11.91
CA LEU A 101 8.40 25.81 13.07
C LEU A 101 9.22 26.56 14.10
N THR A 102 8.71 27.69 14.60
CA THR A 102 9.29 28.41 15.74
C THR A 102 8.22 28.54 16.80
N VAL A 103 8.40 27.80 17.89
CA VAL A 103 7.49 27.79 19.04
C VAL A 103 8.12 28.61 20.17
N GLY A 104 7.50 29.74 20.50
CA GLY A 104 7.88 30.63 21.59
C GLY A 104 6.67 31.00 22.43
N ASP A 105 6.39 32.28 22.58
CA ASP A 105 5.14 32.82 23.18
C ASP A 105 3.97 32.78 22.17
N SER A 106 4.27 32.52 20.92
CA SER A 106 3.35 32.24 19.81
C SER A 106 3.99 31.15 18.94
N VAL A 107 3.23 30.59 18.01
CA VAL A 107 3.70 29.60 17.04
C VAL A 107 3.81 30.27 15.68
N LEU A 108 5.02 30.28 15.10
CA LEU A 108 5.28 30.69 13.72
C LEU A 108 5.49 29.45 12.87
N VAL A 109 4.71 29.35 11.81
CA VAL A 109 4.78 28.27 10.79
C VAL A 109 5.23 28.91 9.48
N GLU A 110 6.42 28.52 9.01
CA GLU A 110 6.98 28.97 7.73
C GLU A 110 7.03 27.78 6.78
N GLY A 111 6.30 27.83 5.66
CA GLY A 111 6.36 26.82 4.58
C GLY A 111 7.12 27.35 3.37
N PHE A 112 7.94 26.51 2.74
CA PHE A 112 8.57 26.84 1.44
C PHE A 112 7.47 27.09 0.39
N ASP A 113 6.43 26.26 0.43
CA ASP A 113 5.19 26.37 -0.34
C ASP A 113 3.96 26.16 0.58
N GLU A 114 2.77 26.25 0.03
CA GLU A 114 1.53 26.01 0.80
C GLU A 114 1.45 24.58 1.35
N CYS A 115 2.00 23.59 0.63
CA CYS A 115 2.08 22.21 1.10
C CYS A 115 3.03 22.08 2.30
N GLY A 116 4.09 22.89 2.36
CA GLY A 116 4.98 22.97 3.53
C GLY A 116 4.26 23.51 4.78
N ILE A 117 3.36 24.50 4.61
CA ILE A 117 2.49 24.95 5.69
C ILE A 117 1.58 23.82 6.18
N MET A 118 0.95 23.07 5.27
CA MET A 118 0.10 21.91 5.58
C MET A 118 0.88 20.83 6.35
N GLU A 119 2.05 20.45 5.87
CA GLU A 119 2.91 19.45 6.54
C GLU A 119 3.31 19.90 7.96
N ALA A 120 3.58 21.19 8.13
CA ALA A 120 3.91 21.76 9.43
C ALA A 120 2.75 21.66 10.41
N LEU A 121 1.52 21.96 9.97
CA LEU A 121 0.33 21.86 10.81
C LEU A 121 0.03 20.38 11.18
N HIS A 122 0.10 19.46 10.23
CA HIS A 122 -0.03 18.03 10.51
C HIS A 122 1.05 17.51 11.47
N TYR A 123 2.27 18.05 11.39
CA TYR A 123 3.31 17.72 12.37
C TYR A 123 2.99 18.22 13.77
N LEU A 124 2.43 19.43 13.92
CA LEU A 124 1.99 19.94 15.22
C LEU A 124 0.89 19.05 15.83
N GLU A 125 -0.03 18.55 15.02
CA GLU A 125 -1.05 17.59 15.44
C GLU A 125 -0.44 16.27 15.93
N ASP A 126 0.50 15.71 15.17
CA ASP A 126 1.21 14.47 15.56
C ASP A 126 1.90 14.64 16.92
N VAL A 127 2.61 15.75 17.12
CA VAL A 127 3.29 16.05 18.39
C VAL A 127 2.30 16.16 19.55
N MET A 128 1.20 16.86 19.35
CA MET A 128 0.15 17.00 20.37
C MET A 128 -0.60 15.70 20.62
N ASN A 129 -0.79 14.86 19.60
CA ASN A 129 -1.36 13.52 19.75
C ASN A 129 -0.45 12.62 20.59
N LEU A 130 0.85 12.61 20.32
CA LEU A 130 1.83 11.87 21.12
C LEU A 130 1.97 12.39 22.56
N ARG A 131 1.79 13.71 22.74
CA ARG A 131 1.80 14.37 24.06
C ARG A 131 0.47 14.21 24.81
N GLU A 132 -0.62 13.89 24.08
CA GLU A 132 -2.02 13.84 24.53
C GLU A 132 -2.49 15.13 25.21
N ALA A 133 -1.95 16.24 24.74
CA ALA A 133 -2.28 17.54 25.26
C ALA A 133 -1.97 18.65 24.25
N PRO A 134 -2.67 19.79 24.28
CA PRO A 134 -2.42 20.92 23.39
C PRO A 134 -1.16 21.70 23.78
N PHE A 135 -0.04 20.99 23.92
CA PHE A 135 1.24 21.52 24.36
C PHE A 135 2.33 21.23 23.32
N LEU A 136 3.19 22.23 23.06
CA LEU A 136 4.32 22.14 22.13
C LEU A 136 5.61 22.54 22.85
N GLN A 137 6.67 21.81 22.62
CA GLN A 137 8.01 22.18 23.09
C GLN A 137 8.42 23.54 22.49
N LYS A 138 8.92 24.47 23.32
CA LYS A 138 9.47 25.74 22.81
C LYS A 138 10.81 25.51 22.16
N GLU A 139 10.83 25.56 20.83
CA GLU A 139 12.03 25.34 20.01
C GLU A 139 11.87 25.91 18.61
N THR A 140 12.95 25.88 17.83
CA THR A 140 12.89 26.08 16.38
C THR A 140 13.31 24.80 15.69
N LEU A 141 12.45 24.28 14.84
CA LEU A 141 12.64 23.05 14.10
C LEU A 141 12.43 23.29 12.60
N THR A 142 13.42 22.92 11.80
CA THR A 142 13.31 22.94 10.34
C THR A 142 13.18 21.51 9.85
N ARG A 143 12.20 21.25 8.99
CA ARG A 143 11.92 19.90 8.47
C ARG A 143 11.86 19.90 6.96
N ARG A 144 12.30 18.78 6.37
CA ARG A 144 12.11 18.47 4.95
C ARG A 144 11.57 17.06 4.79
N ILE A 145 10.84 16.83 3.72
CA ILE A 145 10.28 15.54 3.38
C ILE A 145 11.16 14.88 2.32
N LEU A 146 11.63 13.65 2.58
CA LEU A 146 12.63 12.98 1.73
C LEU A 146 12.08 12.52 0.39
N PHE A 147 10.82 12.06 0.36
CA PHE A 147 10.23 11.47 -0.83
C PHE A 147 9.04 12.29 -1.33
N HIS A 148 9.15 12.74 -2.58
CA HIS A 148 8.04 13.42 -3.24
C HIS A 148 8.02 13.10 -4.74
N PRO A 149 6.86 12.63 -5.28
CA PRO A 149 5.63 12.29 -4.58
C PRO A 149 5.71 11.02 -3.74
N ARG A 150 4.79 10.91 -2.75
CA ARG A 150 4.32 9.66 -2.17
C ARG A 150 2.93 9.42 -2.72
N THR A 151 2.81 8.45 -3.63
CA THR A 151 1.64 8.30 -4.50
C THR A 151 0.72 7.19 -4.01
N VAL A 152 -0.55 7.50 -3.78
CA VAL A 152 -1.61 6.51 -3.53
C VAL A 152 -2.16 6.03 -4.86
N MET A 153 -2.13 4.71 -5.09
CA MET A 153 -2.51 4.12 -6.38
C MET A 153 -3.96 3.65 -6.46
N SER A 154 -4.70 3.64 -5.36
CA SER A 154 -6.11 3.25 -5.30
C SER A 154 -6.76 3.76 -4.02
N GLY A 155 -8.04 4.09 -4.08
CA GLY A 155 -8.82 4.47 -2.92
C GLY A 155 -9.42 3.26 -2.23
N TYR A 156 -8.80 2.68 -1.27
CA TYR A 156 -9.15 1.48 -0.50
C TYR A 156 -10.69 1.25 -0.31
N GLY A 157 -11.38 0.78 -1.34
CA GLY A 157 -12.85 0.69 -1.40
C GLY A 157 -13.60 2.02 -1.55
N MET A 158 -12.91 3.16 -1.60
CA MET A 158 -13.48 4.51 -1.70
C MET A 158 -12.92 5.25 -2.93
N GLY A 159 -13.24 4.71 -4.12
CA GLY A 159 -12.71 5.22 -5.40
C GLY A 159 -13.09 6.66 -5.74
N GLU A 160 -14.13 7.22 -5.11
CA GLU A 160 -14.54 8.62 -5.23
C GLU A 160 -13.65 9.57 -4.42
N TYR A 161 -12.83 9.05 -3.50
CA TYR A 161 -11.97 9.83 -2.60
C TYR A 161 -12.73 11.00 -1.93
N PRO A 162 -13.64 10.74 -0.96
CA PRO A 162 -14.29 11.80 -0.19
C PRO A 162 -13.26 12.76 0.42
N ASP A 163 -13.67 14.01 0.69
CA ASP A 163 -12.77 15.04 1.21
C ASP A 163 -12.10 14.63 2.53
N GLU A 164 -12.85 13.96 3.41
CA GLU A 164 -12.32 13.41 4.66
C GLU A 164 -11.22 12.37 4.42
N TYR A 165 -11.40 11.52 3.42
CA TYR A 165 -10.38 10.52 3.07
C TYR A 165 -9.15 11.18 2.42
N LEU A 166 -9.32 12.20 1.59
CA LEU A 166 -8.21 13.00 1.06
C LEU A 166 -7.45 13.67 2.21
N SER A 167 -8.15 14.29 3.15
CA SER A 167 -7.54 14.88 4.35
C SER A 167 -6.76 13.85 5.15
N LEU A 168 -7.36 12.69 5.43
CA LEU A 168 -6.73 11.60 6.18
C LEU A 168 -5.45 11.09 5.48
N LEU A 169 -5.48 10.92 4.15
CA LEU A 169 -4.28 10.55 3.38
C LEU A 169 -3.18 11.61 3.49
N ALA A 170 -3.53 12.90 3.43
CA ALA A 170 -2.56 14.00 3.60
C ALA A 170 -1.94 13.98 5.00
N HIS A 171 -2.71 13.72 6.07
CA HIS A 171 -2.21 13.56 7.44
C HIS A 171 -1.19 12.42 7.56
N HIS A 172 -1.31 11.37 6.73
CA HIS A 172 -0.35 10.26 6.66
C HIS A 172 0.82 10.49 5.70
N GLY A 173 0.98 11.75 5.21
CA GLY A 173 2.12 12.18 4.39
C GLY A 173 2.07 11.75 2.93
N PHE A 174 0.90 11.33 2.42
CA PHE A 174 0.73 11.09 0.99
C PHE A 174 0.53 12.41 0.26
N SER A 175 1.02 12.49 -0.98
CA SER A 175 1.13 13.76 -1.70
C SER A 175 0.70 13.68 -3.17
N ALA A 176 0.35 12.50 -3.65
CA ALA A 176 -0.17 12.32 -5.00
C ALA A 176 -1.18 11.16 -5.07
N LEU A 177 -2.09 11.26 -6.02
CA LEU A 177 -2.99 10.19 -6.42
C LEU A 177 -2.61 9.70 -7.81
N MET A 178 -2.53 8.40 -8.01
CA MET A 178 -2.46 7.80 -9.32
C MET A 178 -3.83 7.23 -9.70
N LEU A 179 -4.33 7.66 -10.84
CA LEU A 179 -5.63 7.26 -11.35
C LEU A 179 -5.43 6.37 -12.59
N TRP A 180 -6.04 5.20 -12.58
CA TRP A 180 -6.07 4.36 -13.78
C TRP A 180 -7.14 4.86 -14.74
N ILE A 181 -6.71 5.20 -15.94
CA ILE A 181 -7.59 5.73 -16.96
C ILE A 181 -7.73 4.78 -18.15
N ARG A 182 -8.94 4.73 -18.73
CA ARG A 182 -9.24 4.11 -20.03
C ARG A 182 -9.73 5.09 -21.05
N GLY A 183 -10.18 6.26 -20.62
CA GLY A 183 -10.70 7.35 -21.41
C GLY A 183 -11.13 8.52 -20.55
N VAL A 184 -11.74 9.53 -21.15
CA VAL A 184 -12.24 10.70 -20.44
C VAL A 184 -13.33 10.28 -19.45
N ASN A 185 -13.12 10.55 -18.15
CA ASN A 185 -13.99 10.16 -17.06
C ASN A 185 -14.28 8.65 -16.97
N GLU A 186 -13.42 7.84 -17.54
CA GLU A 186 -13.48 6.38 -17.47
C GLU A 186 -12.29 5.85 -16.68
N SER A 187 -12.54 5.37 -15.47
CA SER A 187 -11.57 4.61 -14.71
C SER A 187 -11.72 3.11 -14.99
N TRP A 188 -10.74 2.35 -14.55
CA TRP A 188 -10.81 0.92 -14.42
C TRP A 188 -12.06 0.42 -13.64
N LYS A 189 -12.60 1.23 -12.71
CA LYS A 189 -13.78 0.93 -11.88
C LYS A 189 -15.09 1.47 -12.44
N GLY A 190 -15.08 2.06 -13.63
CA GLY A 190 -16.21 2.70 -14.26
C GLY A 190 -16.09 4.22 -14.30
N PHE A 191 -17.21 4.92 -14.34
CA PHE A 191 -17.23 6.37 -14.40
C PHE A 191 -16.62 7.00 -13.16
N GLN A 192 -15.77 8.00 -13.37
CA GLN A 192 -15.22 8.85 -12.31
C GLN A 192 -15.09 10.28 -12.84
N ASN A 193 -15.62 11.25 -12.12
CA ASN A 193 -15.46 12.66 -12.47
C ASN A 193 -14.06 13.14 -12.08
N PHE A 194 -13.11 13.06 -13.00
CA PHE A 194 -11.72 13.41 -12.75
C PHE A 194 -11.51 14.89 -12.44
N THR A 195 -12.31 15.78 -13.05
CA THR A 195 -12.20 17.22 -12.79
C THR A 195 -12.63 17.56 -11.36
N ASP A 196 -13.73 16.98 -10.87
CA ASP A 196 -14.16 17.14 -9.49
C ASP A 196 -13.12 16.59 -8.51
N LEU A 197 -12.67 15.36 -8.73
CA LEU A 197 -11.65 14.74 -7.89
C LEU A 197 -10.36 15.58 -7.83
N ALA A 198 -9.85 16.02 -8.97
CA ALA A 198 -8.63 16.81 -9.03
C ALA A 198 -8.79 18.16 -8.31
N THR A 199 -9.95 18.82 -8.48
CA THR A 199 -10.26 20.09 -7.79
C THR A 199 -10.27 19.91 -6.28
N ARG A 200 -10.87 18.84 -5.78
CA ARG A 200 -10.90 18.54 -4.35
C ARG A 200 -9.52 18.12 -3.82
N ALA A 201 -8.83 17.22 -4.53
CA ALA A 201 -7.52 16.73 -4.16
C ALA A 201 -6.47 17.86 -4.09
N ALA A 202 -6.54 18.85 -5.01
CA ALA A 202 -5.65 20.00 -5.01
C ALA A 202 -5.70 20.82 -3.70
N LYS A 203 -6.86 20.89 -3.03
CA LYS A 203 -7.03 21.60 -1.74
C LYS A 203 -6.24 20.93 -0.60
N TYR A 204 -6.01 19.62 -0.73
CA TYR A 204 -5.20 18.82 0.20
C TYR A 204 -3.76 18.62 -0.29
N GLY A 205 -3.32 19.41 -1.27
CA GLY A 205 -1.95 19.41 -1.78
C GLY A 205 -1.56 18.17 -2.59
N PHE A 206 -2.53 17.44 -3.17
CA PHE A 206 -2.24 16.28 -4.00
C PHE A 206 -1.96 16.66 -5.45
N ASP A 207 -0.91 16.07 -6.00
CA ASP A 207 -0.69 15.99 -7.44
C ASP A 207 -1.48 14.81 -8.02
N ILE A 208 -1.90 14.93 -9.28
CA ILE A 208 -2.61 13.88 -10.01
C ILE A 208 -1.70 13.27 -11.07
N TYR A 209 -1.45 11.97 -10.94
CA TYR A 209 -0.81 11.14 -11.95
C TYR A 209 -1.85 10.21 -12.58
N VAL A 210 -1.64 9.85 -13.83
CA VAL A 210 -2.49 8.87 -14.51
C VAL A 210 -1.65 7.71 -15.02
N GLU A 211 -2.11 6.49 -14.77
CA GLU A 211 -1.56 5.30 -15.38
C GLU A 211 -2.47 4.89 -16.53
N SER A 212 -1.89 4.82 -17.72
CA SER A 212 -2.64 4.51 -18.94
C SER A 212 -2.66 3.01 -19.20
N TYR A 213 -3.87 2.44 -19.11
CA TYR A 213 -4.18 1.11 -19.64
C TYR A 213 -4.81 1.16 -21.03
N THR A 214 -4.70 2.30 -21.71
CA THR A 214 -5.15 2.43 -23.10
C THR A 214 -4.21 1.67 -24.02
N PRO A 215 -4.68 0.71 -24.82
CA PRO A 215 -3.82 -0.09 -25.67
C PRO A 215 -3.04 0.75 -26.68
N HIS A 216 -1.71 0.58 -26.69
CA HIS A 216 -0.83 1.16 -27.73
C HIS A 216 -0.75 0.17 -28.89
N GLU A 217 -1.60 0.37 -29.90
CA GLU A 217 -1.73 -0.56 -31.03
C GLU A 217 -0.93 -0.13 -32.27
N VAL A 218 -0.52 1.15 -32.31
CA VAL A 218 0.18 1.73 -33.45
C VAL A 218 1.67 1.79 -33.18
N TYR A 219 2.48 1.18 -34.07
CA TYR A 219 3.94 1.25 -33.97
C TYR A 219 4.40 2.71 -34.03
N PRO A 220 5.27 3.17 -33.11
CA PRO A 220 5.55 4.59 -32.89
C PRO A 220 6.54 5.16 -33.93
N GLU A 221 6.21 5.15 -35.22
CA GLU A 221 7.04 5.67 -36.30
C GLU A 221 6.23 6.39 -37.37
N GLY A 222 6.69 7.56 -37.76
CA GLY A 222 6.11 8.37 -38.83
C GLY A 222 4.94 9.28 -38.42
N GLU A 223 4.44 10.07 -39.35
CA GLU A 223 3.42 11.10 -39.09
C GLU A 223 2.07 10.53 -38.66
N GLU A 224 1.66 9.40 -39.20
CA GLU A 224 0.37 8.77 -38.85
C GLU A 224 0.38 8.24 -37.41
N ALA A 225 1.50 7.69 -36.97
CA ALA A 225 1.68 7.31 -35.57
C ALA A 225 1.65 8.55 -34.67
N GLN A 226 2.34 9.63 -35.01
CA GLN A 226 2.29 10.86 -34.24
C GLN A 226 0.86 11.41 -34.10
N LYS A 227 0.08 11.39 -35.18
CA LYS A 227 -1.35 11.80 -35.14
C LYS A 227 -2.16 10.91 -34.18
N PHE A 228 -1.90 9.60 -34.17
CA PHE A 228 -2.55 8.68 -33.26
C PHE A 228 -2.25 9.03 -31.79
N TYR A 229 -0.98 9.23 -31.45
CA TYR A 229 -0.55 9.59 -30.07
C TYR A 229 -0.94 11.02 -29.69
N ASP A 230 -0.92 11.98 -30.65
CA ASP A 230 -1.43 13.33 -30.45
C ASP A 230 -2.92 13.31 -30.06
N LYS A 231 -3.71 12.42 -30.68
CA LYS A 231 -5.11 12.25 -30.31
C LYS A 231 -5.27 11.56 -28.98
N LEU A 232 -4.57 10.44 -28.77
CA LEU A 232 -4.72 9.61 -27.56
C LEU A 232 -4.36 10.36 -26.27
N TYR A 233 -3.21 11.02 -26.24
CA TYR A 233 -2.70 11.72 -25.09
C TYR A 233 -2.91 13.23 -25.15
N GLY A 234 -2.89 13.81 -26.35
CA GLY A 234 -3.14 15.22 -26.54
C GLY A 234 -4.54 15.61 -26.11
N ASP A 235 -5.57 14.86 -26.54
CA ASP A 235 -6.96 15.08 -26.13
C ASP A 235 -7.12 14.94 -24.60
N LEU A 236 -6.47 13.93 -23.99
CA LEU A 236 -6.51 13.73 -22.54
C LEU A 236 -5.96 14.92 -21.76
N PHE A 237 -4.78 15.41 -22.13
CA PHE A 237 -4.14 16.52 -21.44
C PHE A 237 -4.80 17.88 -21.74
N ALA A 238 -5.44 18.02 -22.89
CA ALA A 238 -6.25 19.18 -23.20
C ALA A 238 -7.53 19.23 -22.34
N GLU A 239 -8.17 18.10 -22.12
CA GLU A 239 -9.35 17.97 -21.26
C GLU A 239 -8.99 18.10 -19.79
N PHE A 240 -7.85 17.51 -19.35
CA PHE A 240 -7.41 17.48 -17.96
C PHE A 240 -6.04 18.13 -17.76
N PRO A 241 -5.92 19.48 -17.83
CA PRO A 241 -4.66 20.19 -17.70
C PRO A 241 -4.04 20.12 -16.29
N PHE A 242 -4.78 19.62 -15.31
CA PHE A 242 -4.31 19.40 -13.93
C PHE A 242 -3.44 18.16 -13.77
N ILE A 243 -3.41 17.23 -14.73
CA ILE A 243 -2.57 16.04 -14.66
C ILE A 243 -1.10 16.46 -14.58
N LYS A 244 -0.41 16.02 -13.51
CA LYS A 244 1.02 16.30 -13.27
C LYS A 244 1.90 15.37 -14.07
N GLY A 245 1.53 14.09 -14.16
CA GLY A 245 2.34 13.08 -14.84
C GLY A 245 1.56 11.91 -15.38
N LEU A 246 2.24 11.15 -16.24
CA LEU A 246 1.74 9.97 -16.95
C LEU A 246 2.67 8.79 -16.70
N VAL A 247 2.12 7.67 -16.20
CA VAL A 247 2.84 6.41 -16.04
C VAL A 247 2.55 5.50 -17.24
N ILE A 248 3.59 5.00 -17.87
CA ILE A 248 3.53 4.07 -19.00
C ILE A 248 4.04 2.71 -18.55
N LEU A 249 3.20 1.70 -18.72
CA LEU A 249 3.44 0.32 -18.33
C LEU A 249 3.47 -0.61 -19.54
N GLY A 250 4.32 -1.62 -19.52
CA GLY A 250 4.50 -2.59 -20.60
C GLY A 250 3.25 -3.37 -20.98
N GLU A 251 2.36 -3.63 -20.04
CA GLU A 251 1.13 -4.38 -20.25
C GLU A 251 0.13 -3.73 -21.24
N ALA A 252 0.25 -2.41 -21.44
CA ALA A 252 -0.59 -1.68 -22.38
C ALA A 252 -0.02 -1.61 -23.80
N VAL A 253 1.15 -2.19 -24.09
CA VAL A 253 1.81 -2.12 -25.40
C VAL A 253 1.51 -3.36 -26.22
N ASN A 254 0.76 -3.19 -27.31
CA ASN A 254 0.21 -4.29 -28.12
C ASN A 254 0.71 -4.32 -29.57
N PHE A 255 1.43 -3.30 -30.05
CA PHE A 255 2.00 -3.37 -31.40
C PHE A 255 3.16 -4.39 -31.45
N PRO A 256 3.37 -5.09 -32.60
CA PRO A 256 4.50 -5.99 -32.77
C PRO A 256 5.83 -5.22 -32.71
N SER A 257 6.79 -5.76 -31.96
CA SER A 257 8.15 -5.20 -31.90
C SER A 257 8.86 -5.26 -33.27
N ARG A 258 9.70 -4.26 -33.55
CA ARG A 258 10.64 -4.27 -34.68
C ARG A 258 12.10 -4.40 -34.21
N ASP A 259 12.33 -4.57 -32.93
CA ASP A 259 13.66 -4.85 -32.41
C ASP A 259 14.06 -6.30 -32.77
N PRO A 260 15.18 -6.51 -33.50
CA PRO A 260 15.59 -7.84 -33.94
C PRO A 260 15.93 -8.83 -32.82
N ARG A 261 16.05 -8.34 -31.60
CA ARG A 261 16.29 -9.17 -30.41
C ARG A 261 15.03 -9.83 -29.85
N ILE A 262 13.84 -9.35 -30.31
CA ILE A 262 12.55 -9.86 -29.87
C ILE A 262 12.00 -10.83 -30.92
N PRO A 263 11.45 -11.99 -30.51
CA PRO A 263 10.81 -12.90 -31.46
C PRO A 263 9.71 -12.21 -32.27
N GLU A 264 9.64 -12.53 -33.57
CA GLU A 264 8.69 -11.96 -34.51
C GLU A 264 7.24 -12.09 -34.00
N GLY A 265 6.49 -11.02 -34.07
CA GLY A 265 5.07 -10.96 -33.70
C GLY A 265 4.81 -10.68 -32.21
N LEU A 266 5.84 -10.66 -31.35
CA LEU A 266 5.67 -10.30 -29.93
C LEU A 266 5.66 -8.78 -29.72
N ALA A 267 4.85 -8.35 -28.77
CA ALA A 267 4.85 -6.95 -28.31
C ALA A 267 6.08 -6.65 -27.43
N PRO A 268 6.60 -5.42 -27.45
CA PRO A 268 7.81 -5.05 -26.70
C PRO A 268 7.58 -4.93 -25.19
N GLY A 269 6.34 -5.02 -24.70
CA GLY A 269 5.99 -4.74 -23.32
C GLY A 269 6.77 -5.52 -22.24
N TRP A 270 7.27 -6.71 -22.58
CA TRP A 270 8.01 -7.60 -21.69
C TRP A 270 9.53 -7.58 -21.91
N PHE A 271 10.02 -6.65 -22.73
CA PHE A 271 11.44 -6.60 -23.11
C PHE A 271 11.98 -5.16 -23.07
N PRO A 272 13.17 -4.92 -22.50
CA PRO A 272 13.87 -3.64 -22.60
C PRO A 272 14.48 -3.49 -24.00
N CYS A 273 13.79 -2.81 -24.91
CA CYS A 273 14.17 -2.70 -26.32
C CYS A 273 14.02 -1.27 -26.86
N ASN A 274 14.53 -1.04 -28.08
CA ASN A 274 14.56 0.28 -28.68
C ASN A 274 13.18 0.84 -29.03
N ASP A 275 12.15 -0.01 -29.18
CA ASP A 275 10.77 0.43 -29.44
C ASP A 275 10.25 1.35 -28.34
N TRP A 276 10.71 1.17 -27.09
CA TRP A 276 10.34 2.03 -25.98
C TRP A 276 10.78 3.47 -26.13
N CYS A 277 11.99 3.70 -26.65
CA CYS A 277 12.50 5.07 -26.87
C CYS A 277 11.65 5.79 -27.92
N LEU A 278 11.23 5.07 -28.97
CA LEU A 278 10.33 5.61 -30.00
C LEU A 278 8.95 5.93 -29.43
N LEU A 279 8.37 4.99 -28.66
CA LEU A 279 7.06 5.18 -28.02
C LEU A 279 7.06 6.36 -27.06
N LEU A 280 8.03 6.41 -26.15
CA LEU A 280 8.15 7.50 -25.18
C LEU A 280 8.35 8.85 -25.85
N LYS A 281 9.11 8.90 -26.95
CA LYS A 281 9.29 10.12 -27.74
C LYS A 281 8.01 10.59 -28.42
N MET A 282 7.22 9.67 -28.98
CA MET A 282 5.91 9.99 -29.56
C MET A 282 4.96 10.55 -28.50
N ILE A 283 4.86 9.89 -27.35
CA ILE A 283 4.03 10.37 -26.23
C ILE A 283 4.52 11.73 -25.73
N GLN A 284 5.82 11.87 -25.53
CA GLN A 284 6.43 13.13 -25.08
C GLN A 284 6.12 14.27 -26.04
N ASN A 285 6.23 14.04 -27.36
CA ASN A 285 5.88 15.02 -28.39
C ASN A 285 4.39 15.39 -28.33
N ALA A 286 3.50 14.43 -28.11
CA ALA A 286 2.07 14.68 -28.02
C ALA A 286 1.72 15.55 -26.80
N VAL A 287 2.24 15.16 -25.62
CA VAL A 287 1.83 15.77 -24.35
C VAL A 287 2.50 17.13 -24.12
N LYS A 288 3.81 17.26 -24.40
CA LYS A 288 4.56 18.49 -24.11
C LYS A 288 4.15 19.69 -24.97
N LYS A 289 3.42 19.48 -26.08
CA LYS A 289 2.77 20.56 -26.85
C LYS A 289 1.71 21.29 -26.02
N ILE A 290 1.05 20.58 -25.08
CA ILE A 290 -0.05 21.08 -24.26
C ILE A 290 0.46 21.45 -22.89
N LYS A 291 1.26 20.54 -22.27
CA LYS A 291 1.82 20.68 -20.92
C LYS A 291 3.33 20.43 -20.95
N PRO A 292 4.16 21.50 -21.08
CA PRO A 292 5.61 21.36 -21.23
C PRO A 292 6.30 20.74 -20.00
N ASP A 293 5.73 20.90 -18.80
CA ASP A 293 6.26 20.45 -17.51
C ASP A 293 5.71 19.09 -17.07
N VAL A 294 5.02 18.36 -17.95
CA VAL A 294 4.51 17.02 -17.66
C VAL A 294 5.65 16.06 -17.34
N GLU A 295 5.46 15.26 -16.30
CA GLU A 295 6.33 14.15 -15.96
C GLU A 295 5.88 12.87 -16.66
N ILE A 296 6.82 12.16 -17.28
CA ILE A 296 6.54 10.86 -17.92
C ILE A 296 7.37 9.81 -17.19
N ILE A 297 6.70 8.85 -16.62
CA ILE A 297 7.29 7.78 -15.83
C ILE A 297 7.20 6.49 -16.62
N LEU A 298 8.35 5.85 -16.87
CA LEU A 298 8.42 4.52 -17.45
C LEU A 298 8.48 3.49 -16.33
N SER A 299 7.46 2.67 -16.21
CA SER A 299 7.47 1.55 -15.28
C SER A 299 8.15 0.34 -15.93
N SER A 300 9.30 -0.04 -15.40
CA SER A 300 10.10 -1.17 -15.88
C SER A 300 9.71 -2.52 -15.25
N TYR A 301 8.60 -2.55 -14.52
CA TYR A 301 8.08 -3.70 -13.75
C TYR A 301 8.15 -5.03 -14.52
N ASN A 302 7.79 -5.02 -15.81
CA ASN A 302 7.69 -6.22 -16.62
C ASN A 302 9.05 -6.85 -17.02
N TRP A 303 10.19 -6.21 -16.70
CA TRP A 303 11.51 -6.61 -17.20
C TRP A 303 12.44 -7.20 -16.15
N ASN A 304 11.95 -7.50 -14.97
CA ASN A 304 12.76 -7.97 -13.85
C ASN A 304 13.54 -9.28 -14.14
N GLY A 305 13.06 -10.09 -15.09
CA GLY A 305 13.73 -11.29 -15.57
C GLY A 305 14.71 -11.09 -16.74
N GLN A 306 14.87 -9.85 -17.25
CA GLN A 306 15.73 -9.55 -18.38
C GLN A 306 17.18 -9.24 -17.96
N PRO A 307 18.18 -9.52 -18.80
CA PRO A 307 19.57 -9.21 -18.49
C PRO A 307 19.79 -7.73 -18.14
N LYS A 308 20.63 -7.48 -17.13
CA LYS A 308 21.00 -6.12 -16.67
C LYS A 308 21.50 -5.25 -17.82
N GLU A 309 22.37 -5.82 -18.68
CA GLU A 309 23.00 -5.13 -19.78
C GLU A 309 21.97 -4.52 -20.75
N LEU A 310 20.93 -5.29 -21.10
CA LEU A 310 19.86 -4.83 -21.98
C LEU A 310 19.02 -3.72 -21.33
N ARG A 311 18.79 -3.84 -20.02
CA ARG A 311 18.04 -2.82 -19.27
C ARG A 311 18.85 -1.51 -19.18
N HIS A 312 20.16 -1.58 -18.96
CA HIS A 312 21.04 -0.42 -18.95
C HIS A 312 21.17 0.23 -20.32
N GLU A 313 21.24 -0.54 -21.43
CA GLU A 313 21.20 0.01 -22.80
C GLU A 313 19.93 0.84 -23.02
N LEU A 314 18.78 0.35 -22.54
CA LEU A 314 17.54 1.11 -22.64
C LEU A 314 17.57 2.37 -21.79
N ILE A 315 18.00 2.29 -20.52
CA ILE A 315 18.07 3.46 -19.62
C ILE A 315 18.99 4.55 -20.20
N GLU A 316 20.13 4.17 -20.79
CA GLU A 316 21.03 5.08 -21.48
C GLU A 316 20.37 5.80 -22.67
N SER A 317 19.45 5.11 -23.35
CA SER A 317 18.79 5.59 -24.56
C SER A 317 17.47 6.32 -24.31
N LEU A 318 16.99 6.41 -23.05
CA LEU A 318 15.74 7.08 -22.71
C LEU A 318 15.73 8.54 -23.16
N PRO A 319 14.63 9.06 -23.70
CA PRO A 319 14.47 10.47 -23.97
C PRO A 319 14.69 11.32 -22.71
N GLU A 320 15.28 12.50 -22.85
CA GLU A 320 15.51 13.42 -21.75
C GLU A 320 14.22 13.74 -20.97
N GLY A 321 14.30 13.70 -19.64
CA GLY A 321 13.19 14.00 -18.74
C GLY A 321 12.19 12.86 -18.53
N ILE A 322 12.51 11.64 -18.96
CA ILE A 322 11.80 10.43 -18.54
C ILE A 322 12.25 10.03 -17.14
N LEU A 323 11.31 9.68 -16.27
CA LEU A 323 11.57 9.10 -14.95
C LEU A 323 11.46 7.56 -15.06
N LEU A 324 12.23 6.85 -14.24
CA LEU A 324 12.18 5.38 -14.18
C LEU A 324 11.47 4.95 -12.89
N GLN A 325 10.55 3.99 -13.00
CA GLN A 325 9.90 3.35 -11.86
C GLN A 325 10.20 1.85 -11.87
N CYS A 326 10.65 1.29 -10.74
CA CYS A 326 10.91 -0.15 -10.59
C CYS A 326 10.39 -0.70 -9.27
N GLY A 327 10.33 -2.03 -9.13
CA GLY A 327 9.91 -2.69 -7.89
C GLY A 327 11.03 -2.73 -6.84
N TRP A 328 10.66 -2.57 -5.56
CA TRP A 328 11.61 -2.51 -4.44
C TRP A 328 12.26 -3.87 -4.15
N GLU A 329 11.45 -4.86 -3.80
CA GLU A 329 11.92 -6.19 -3.34
C GLU A 329 12.06 -7.23 -4.44
N MET A 330 11.79 -6.88 -5.69
CA MET A 330 11.85 -7.83 -6.81
C MET A 330 13.25 -8.42 -6.94
N ASN A 331 13.31 -9.76 -7.01
CA ASN A 331 14.55 -10.55 -7.05
C ASN A 331 15.44 -10.38 -5.79
N ALA A 332 14.87 -9.97 -4.65
CA ALA A 332 15.57 -10.10 -3.38
C ALA A 332 15.68 -11.57 -3.00
N GLU A 333 16.87 -12.01 -2.62
CA GLU A 333 17.11 -13.37 -2.14
C GLU A 333 16.71 -13.49 -0.67
N TYR A 334 16.13 -14.64 -0.32
CA TYR A 334 15.87 -15.02 1.06
C TYR A 334 16.16 -16.49 1.29
N GLN A 335 16.47 -16.82 2.55
CA GLN A 335 16.84 -18.19 2.96
C GLN A 335 15.69 -18.86 3.69
N MET A 336 15.49 -20.14 3.39
CA MET A 336 14.67 -21.09 4.14
C MET A 336 15.55 -22.29 4.47
N GLU A 337 16.15 -22.31 5.65
CA GLU A 337 17.23 -23.26 6.03
C GLU A 337 18.39 -23.22 5.01
N ASP A 338 18.63 -24.30 4.30
CA ASP A 338 19.67 -24.44 3.26
C ASP A 338 19.19 -24.12 1.83
N LEU A 339 17.90 -23.76 1.68
CA LEU A 339 17.32 -23.40 0.38
C LEU A 339 17.28 -21.86 0.21
N THR A 340 17.94 -21.38 -0.84
CA THR A 340 17.80 -19.98 -1.29
C THR A 340 16.64 -19.87 -2.27
N ASN A 341 15.79 -18.87 -2.05
CA ASN A 341 14.71 -18.50 -2.96
C ASN A 341 14.72 -16.99 -3.23
N THR A 342 13.94 -16.53 -4.19
CA THR A 342 13.84 -15.11 -4.54
C THR A 342 12.42 -14.60 -4.39
N CYS A 343 12.29 -13.40 -3.85
CA CYS A 343 11.04 -12.68 -3.81
C CYS A 343 10.63 -12.28 -5.23
N ARG A 344 9.42 -12.62 -5.62
CA ARG A 344 8.89 -12.21 -6.91
C ARG A 344 8.23 -10.85 -6.83
N ASP A 345 7.29 -10.68 -5.92
CA ASP A 345 6.48 -9.49 -5.75
C ASP A 345 6.23 -9.22 -4.25
N TYR A 346 6.00 -8.03 -3.90
CA TYR A 346 5.49 -7.36 -2.70
C TYR A 346 5.37 -8.23 -1.44
N SER A 347 6.48 -8.39 -0.71
CA SER A 347 6.51 -9.09 0.57
C SER A 347 7.34 -8.34 1.60
N LEU A 348 6.85 -8.29 2.82
CA LEU A 348 7.58 -7.73 3.95
C LEU A 348 8.69 -8.67 4.47
N ARG A 349 8.76 -9.91 3.96
CA ARG A 349 9.93 -10.76 4.19
C ARG A 349 11.23 -10.08 3.74
N CYS A 350 11.19 -9.37 2.62
CA CYS A 350 12.35 -8.73 2.02
C CYS A 350 12.30 -7.21 2.28
N VAL A 351 12.91 -6.75 3.36
CA VAL A 351 12.94 -5.32 3.73
C VAL A 351 13.92 -4.51 2.90
N ASN A 352 15.03 -5.12 2.49
CA ASN A 352 16.06 -4.49 1.67
C ASN A 352 15.68 -4.49 0.19
N PRO A 353 16.28 -3.60 -0.63
CA PRO A 353 16.05 -3.60 -2.07
C PRO A 353 16.55 -4.88 -2.70
N GLY A 354 15.78 -5.41 -3.67
CA GLY A 354 16.16 -6.59 -4.43
C GLY A 354 17.19 -6.29 -5.51
N TYR A 355 17.76 -7.35 -6.09
CA TYR A 355 18.73 -7.24 -7.18
C TYR A 355 18.21 -6.38 -8.34
N TYR A 356 16.90 -6.47 -8.63
CA TYR A 356 16.29 -5.68 -9.68
C TYR A 356 16.37 -4.19 -9.39
N PHE A 357 15.92 -3.73 -8.21
CA PHE A 357 16.03 -2.33 -7.80
C PHE A 357 17.47 -1.83 -7.86
N LEU A 358 18.41 -2.59 -7.28
CA LEU A 358 19.81 -2.19 -7.22
C LEU A 358 20.42 -1.97 -8.61
N THR A 359 20.11 -2.84 -9.57
CA THR A 359 20.60 -2.73 -10.94
C THR A 359 19.92 -1.60 -11.73
N GLU A 360 18.62 -1.37 -11.53
CA GLU A 360 17.91 -0.23 -12.13
C GLU A 360 18.44 1.09 -11.57
N SER A 361 18.66 1.16 -10.26
CA SER A 361 19.26 2.32 -9.59
C SER A 361 20.69 2.63 -10.08
N GLU A 362 21.51 1.60 -10.28
CA GLU A 362 22.85 1.76 -10.88
C GLU A 362 22.78 2.41 -12.27
N GLY A 363 21.87 1.90 -13.12
CA GLY A 363 21.62 2.48 -14.44
C GLY A 363 21.09 3.90 -14.37
N ALA A 364 20.08 4.14 -13.55
CA ALA A 364 19.47 5.46 -13.36
C ALA A 364 20.49 6.50 -12.87
N THR A 365 21.31 6.15 -11.89
CA THR A 365 22.38 7.03 -11.36
C THR A 365 23.42 7.33 -12.41
N LYS A 366 23.89 6.30 -13.14
CA LYS A 366 24.91 6.45 -14.19
C LYS A 366 24.49 7.39 -15.31
N TYR A 367 23.22 7.35 -15.70
CA TYR A 367 22.69 8.12 -16.82
C TYR A 367 21.86 9.35 -16.41
N GLY A 368 21.81 9.68 -15.11
CA GLY A 368 21.14 10.87 -14.59
C GLY A 368 19.62 10.83 -14.68
N VAL A 369 19.03 9.63 -14.62
CA VAL A 369 17.58 9.41 -14.62
C VAL A 369 17.07 9.42 -13.19
N LYS A 370 15.97 10.15 -12.90
CA LYS A 370 15.31 10.11 -11.59
C LYS A 370 14.63 8.75 -11.40
N LEU A 371 14.71 8.24 -10.17
CA LEU A 371 14.19 6.93 -9.80
C LEU A 371 13.03 7.05 -8.81
N GLU A 372 11.95 6.33 -9.10
CA GLU A 372 10.82 6.06 -8.23
C GLU A 372 10.72 4.54 -7.99
N THR A 373 10.18 4.13 -6.84
CA THR A 373 9.98 2.70 -6.59
C THR A 373 8.57 2.38 -6.12
N LEU A 374 8.09 1.18 -6.51
CA LEU A 374 6.88 0.56 -5.99
C LEU A 374 7.20 -0.02 -4.61
N ALA A 375 6.76 0.64 -3.55
CA ALA A 375 7.33 0.50 -2.22
C ALA A 375 6.38 -0.03 -1.16
N ASN A 376 5.07 0.05 -1.37
CA ASN A 376 4.02 -0.38 -0.44
C ASN A 376 4.12 0.26 0.96
N THR A 377 4.65 1.47 1.09
CA THR A 377 4.88 2.15 2.38
C THR A 377 3.59 2.63 3.06
N GLY A 378 2.44 2.45 2.42
CA GLY A 378 1.12 2.59 3.04
C GLY A 378 0.81 1.53 4.08
N GLY A 379 1.68 0.51 4.22
CA GLY A 379 1.58 -0.50 5.26
C GLY A 379 0.98 -1.83 4.80
N LYS A 380 0.84 -2.08 3.49
CA LYS A 380 0.25 -3.32 2.99
C LYS A 380 1.05 -3.93 1.85
N THR A 381 1.36 -5.21 1.99
CA THR A 381 1.97 -6.06 0.95
C THR A 381 1.00 -7.13 0.46
N TRP A 382 1.50 -8.10 -0.31
CA TRP A 382 0.71 -9.26 -0.74
C TRP A 382 0.81 -10.45 0.22
N ASP A 383 1.47 -10.28 1.35
CA ASP A 383 1.59 -11.34 2.37
C ASP A 383 0.24 -11.72 3.00
N PHE A 384 -0.69 -10.75 3.09
CA PHE A 384 -2.09 -11.00 3.47
C PHE A 384 -3.02 -10.10 2.66
N GLY A 385 -3.73 -10.64 1.67
CA GLY A 385 -4.60 -9.86 0.78
C GLY A 385 -5.81 -9.23 1.50
N ALA A 386 -6.45 -10.00 2.39
CA ALA A 386 -7.77 -9.68 2.93
C ALA A 386 -7.73 -9.09 4.37
N ILE A 387 -6.71 -8.28 4.67
CA ILE A 387 -6.60 -7.46 5.89
C ILE A 387 -6.25 -6.02 5.49
N PRO A 388 -6.46 -5.00 6.34
CA PRO A 388 -6.24 -3.60 5.96
C PRO A 388 -4.78 -3.20 5.80
N PHE A 389 -3.89 -3.73 6.63
CA PHE A 389 -2.44 -3.46 6.64
C PHE A 389 -1.70 -4.61 7.32
N ASP A 390 -0.42 -4.73 7.07
CA ASP A 390 0.45 -5.74 7.69
C ASP A 390 0.95 -5.20 9.05
N PRO A 391 0.45 -5.71 10.20
CA PRO A 391 0.68 -5.14 11.53
C PRO A 391 2.04 -5.54 12.11
N ALA A 392 3.11 -5.18 11.41
CA ALA A 392 4.49 -5.56 11.69
C ALA A 392 5.41 -4.32 11.79
N PRO A 393 5.19 -3.40 12.78
CA PRO A 393 5.81 -2.07 12.78
C PRO A 393 7.34 -2.10 12.78
N TYR A 394 7.96 -3.05 13.45
CA TYR A 394 9.43 -3.16 13.49
C TYR A 394 10.00 -3.65 12.16
N ARG A 395 9.28 -4.56 11.47
CA ARG A 395 9.69 -5.02 10.14
C ARG A 395 9.52 -3.91 9.10
N TRP A 396 8.47 -3.09 9.22
CA TRP A 396 8.30 -1.89 8.41
C TRP A 396 9.38 -0.85 8.69
N ALA A 397 9.75 -0.63 9.96
CA ALA A 397 10.84 0.28 10.33
C ALA A 397 12.16 -0.10 9.64
N GLU A 398 12.51 -1.38 9.62
CA GLU A 398 13.70 -1.87 8.89
C GLU A 398 13.61 -1.52 7.39
N ARG A 399 12.43 -1.69 6.76
CA ARG A 399 12.21 -1.30 5.35
C ARG A 399 12.32 0.20 5.15
N PHE A 400 11.75 1.02 6.02
CA PHE A 400 11.83 2.48 5.91
C PHE A 400 13.26 2.98 6.03
N GLU A 401 14.04 2.39 6.91
CA GLU A 401 15.48 2.70 7.02
C GLU A 401 16.26 2.31 5.74
N ALA A 402 15.94 1.14 5.16
CA ALA A 402 16.55 0.74 3.89
C ALA A 402 16.19 1.70 2.74
N MET A 403 14.96 2.24 2.73
CA MET A 403 14.53 3.24 1.75
C MET A 403 15.22 4.60 1.95
N ARG A 404 15.39 5.06 3.21
CA ARG A 404 16.20 6.26 3.50
C ARG A 404 17.63 6.11 2.98
N LYS A 405 18.23 4.96 3.22
CA LYS A 405 19.57 4.64 2.69
C LYS A 405 19.57 4.67 1.15
N ALA A 406 18.54 4.15 0.50
CA ALA A 406 18.43 4.21 -0.96
C ALA A 406 18.19 5.64 -1.48
N HIS A 407 17.53 6.50 -0.73
CA HIS A 407 17.46 7.93 -1.05
C HIS A 407 18.87 8.55 -1.10
N ASP A 408 19.69 8.29 -0.09
CA ASP A 408 21.03 8.87 0.04
C ASP A 408 22.06 8.26 -0.94
N GLU A 409 21.96 6.94 -1.21
CA GLU A 409 22.97 6.20 -1.95
C GLU A 409 22.55 5.84 -3.40
N ASN A 410 21.25 5.75 -3.67
CA ASN A 410 20.71 5.19 -4.90
C ASN A 410 19.81 6.14 -5.70
N ASN A 411 19.82 7.43 -5.38
CA ASN A 411 19.01 8.45 -6.07
C ASN A 411 17.50 8.17 -6.07
N LEU A 412 16.99 7.48 -5.05
CA LEU A 412 15.55 7.24 -4.90
C LEU A 412 14.86 8.53 -4.46
N ALA A 413 13.98 9.08 -5.29
CA ALA A 413 13.36 10.39 -5.07
C ALA A 413 11.88 10.33 -4.71
N ALA A 414 11.18 9.26 -5.12
CA ALA A 414 9.74 9.16 -5.00
C ALA A 414 9.29 7.72 -4.69
N LEU A 415 8.10 7.59 -4.10
CA LEU A 415 7.51 6.31 -3.71
C LEU A 415 6.10 6.18 -4.28
N ALA A 416 5.84 5.07 -4.96
CA ALA A 416 4.49 4.68 -5.34
C ALA A 416 4.01 3.59 -4.38
N ASP A 417 2.89 3.85 -3.73
CA ASP A 417 2.37 2.97 -2.68
C ASP A 417 1.31 2.01 -3.21
N SER A 418 1.46 0.77 -2.80
CA SER A 418 0.45 -0.29 -2.84
C SER A 418 -0.32 -0.43 -4.15
N ILE A 419 0.34 -0.91 -5.21
CA ILE A 419 -0.32 -1.30 -6.47
C ILE A 419 -1.59 -2.12 -6.18
N HIS A 420 -2.71 -1.74 -6.75
CA HIS A 420 -4.03 -2.35 -6.65
C HIS A 420 -4.75 -2.18 -5.30
N TYR A 421 -4.04 -2.17 -4.17
CA TYR A 421 -4.68 -2.21 -2.86
C TYR A 421 -5.10 -0.84 -2.33
N GLY A 422 -4.39 0.22 -2.72
CA GLY A 422 -4.59 1.52 -2.09
C GLY A 422 -4.07 1.54 -0.66
N VAL A 423 -4.39 2.59 0.07
CA VAL A 423 -3.93 2.80 1.44
C VAL A 423 -5.11 2.82 2.40
N TYR A 424 -5.04 1.97 3.43
CA TYR A 424 -5.81 2.11 4.64
C TYR A 424 -4.93 2.82 5.67
N PRO A 425 -5.15 4.11 5.94
CA PRO A 425 -4.36 4.87 6.90
C PRO A 425 -4.35 4.19 8.28
N SER A 426 -3.16 3.95 8.80
CA SER A 426 -2.95 3.18 10.02
C SER A 426 -1.70 3.65 10.76
N PHE A 427 -1.44 3.12 11.94
CA PHE A 427 -0.20 3.41 12.66
C PHE A 427 1.07 3.06 11.85
N ILE A 428 1.00 2.15 10.88
CA ILE A 428 2.14 1.86 9.99
C ILE A 428 2.43 3.05 9.05
N SER A 429 1.42 3.60 8.41
CA SER A 429 1.60 4.78 7.56
C SER A 429 1.98 6.05 8.35
N GLU A 430 1.57 6.13 9.62
CA GLU A 430 2.06 7.14 10.57
C GLU A 430 3.58 7.00 10.81
N ILE A 431 4.04 5.79 11.13
CA ILE A 431 5.48 5.50 11.30
C ILE A 431 6.25 5.86 10.02
N ALA A 432 5.72 5.54 8.84
CA ALA A 432 6.31 5.90 7.55
C ALA A 432 6.46 7.42 7.38
N LYS A 433 5.45 8.20 7.74
CA LYS A 433 5.47 9.67 7.70
C LYS A 433 6.63 10.22 8.55
N TRP A 434 6.80 9.72 9.76
CA TRP A 434 7.90 10.10 10.63
C TRP A 434 9.27 9.66 10.08
N ALA A 435 9.34 8.44 9.57
CA ALA A 435 10.57 7.88 9.01
C ALA A 435 11.09 8.66 7.80
N PHE A 436 10.21 9.25 6.99
CA PHE A 436 10.56 9.90 5.73
C PHE A 436 10.71 11.42 5.83
N ALA A 437 11.02 11.92 7.01
CA ALA A 437 11.31 13.33 7.24
C ALA A 437 12.69 13.55 7.89
N GLU A 438 13.27 14.72 7.70
CA GLU A 438 14.40 15.23 8.45
C GLU A 438 13.96 16.34 9.41
N PRO A 439 14.56 16.47 10.60
CA PRO A 439 15.60 15.59 11.15
C PRO A 439 15.07 14.18 11.46
N ARG A 440 15.97 13.20 11.35
CA ARG A 440 15.67 11.80 11.61
C ARG A 440 15.21 11.57 13.04
N VAL A 441 14.21 10.73 13.22
CA VAL A 441 13.73 10.26 14.52
C VAL A 441 14.18 8.81 14.76
N ASP A 442 14.36 8.45 16.02
CA ASP A 442 14.59 7.07 16.41
C ASP A 442 13.26 6.30 16.40
N LEU A 443 13.10 5.38 15.45
CA LEU A 443 11.88 4.60 15.28
C LEU A 443 11.67 3.60 16.43
N ASP A 444 12.73 3.09 17.06
CA ASP A 444 12.60 2.18 18.19
C ASP A 444 12.02 2.88 19.42
N GLU A 445 12.30 4.19 19.57
CA GLU A 445 11.68 5.02 20.61
C GLU A 445 10.28 5.52 20.23
N LEU A 446 10.01 5.71 18.95
CA LEU A 446 8.76 6.27 18.45
C LEU A 446 7.65 5.22 18.41
N ILE A 447 7.93 4.01 17.92
CA ILE A 447 6.93 2.95 17.73
C ILE A 447 6.14 2.67 19.01
N PRO A 448 6.76 2.47 20.19
CA PRO A 448 5.99 2.24 21.42
C PRO A 448 5.07 3.41 21.81
N LYS A 449 5.45 4.65 21.49
CA LYS A 449 4.62 5.85 21.74
C LYS A 449 3.39 5.87 20.83
N ILE A 450 3.56 5.56 19.53
CA ILE A 450 2.46 5.44 18.57
C ILE A 450 1.53 4.29 18.97
N LEU A 451 2.08 3.12 19.34
CA LEU A 451 1.27 1.99 19.80
C LEU A 451 0.47 2.34 21.06
N ALA A 452 1.09 3.05 22.02
CA ALA A 452 0.41 3.50 23.24
C ALA A 452 -0.73 4.48 22.94
N MET A 453 -0.54 5.37 21.96
CA MET A 453 -1.54 6.33 21.52
C MET A 453 -2.75 5.64 20.87
N HIS A 454 -2.56 4.58 20.08
CA HIS A 454 -3.64 3.85 19.44
C HIS A 454 -4.31 2.83 20.36
N PHE A 455 -3.54 2.07 21.11
CA PHE A 455 -4.02 0.87 21.83
C PHE A 455 -4.08 1.02 23.34
N GLY A 456 -3.59 2.13 23.87
CA GLY A 456 -3.59 2.45 25.29
C GLY A 456 -2.23 2.26 25.97
N LYS A 457 -1.95 3.11 26.95
CA LYS A 457 -0.66 3.14 27.68
C LYS A 457 -0.51 2.02 28.70
N LYS A 458 -1.64 1.54 29.25
CA LYS A 458 -1.60 0.49 30.26
C LYS A 458 -1.18 -0.83 29.61
N GLU A 459 -0.21 -1.47 30.21
CA GLU A 459 0.35 -2.73 29.72
C GLU A 459 0.95 -2.64 28.30
N ILE A 460 1.45 -1.46 27.89
CA ILE A 460 2.06 -1.22 26.58
C ILE A 460 3.18 -2.22 26.27
N ASP A 461 3.94 -2.66 27.26
CA ASP A 461 5.01 -3.67 27.08
C ASP A 461 4.49 -4.98 26.48
N LYS A 462 3.25 -5.37 26.78
CA LYS A 462 2.63 -6.56 26.16
C LYS A 462 2.28 -6.31 24.70
N ILE A 463 1.72 -5.14 24.40
CA ILE A 463 1.36 -4.74 23.04
C ILE A 463 2.61 -4.63 22.18
N ASP A 464 3.64 -3.98 22.69
CA ASP A 464 4.93 -3.84 22.03
C ASP A 464 5.60 -5.19 21.75
N THR A 465 5.60 -6.08 22.76
CA THR A 465 6.12 -7.44 22.61
C THR A 465 5.34 -8.23 21.55
N ALA A 466 4.00 -8.10 21.53
CA ALA A 466 3.17 -8.74 20.49
C ALA A 466 3.51 -8.21 19.10
N MET A 467 3.72 -6.91 18.95
CA MET A 467 4.11 -6.32 17.67
C MET A 467 5.50 -6.76 17.22
N LYS A 468 6.45 -6.97 18.15
CA LYS A 468 7.74 -7.57 17.84
C LYS A 468 7.60 -9.01 17.36
N LYS A 469 6.75 -9.83 18.02
CA LYS A 469 6.43 -11.19 17.58
C LYS A 469 5.82 -11.23 16.17
N TRP A 470 4.87 -10.34 15.91
CA TRP A 470 4.28 -10.27 14.57
C TRP A 470 5.28 -9.76 13.53
N SER A 471 6.13 -8.80 13.88
CA SER A 471 7.21 -8.35 12.98
C SER A 471 8.18 -9.49 12.64
N GLU A 472 8.51 -10.35 13.62
CA GLU A 472 9.29 -11.59 13.40
C GLU A 472 8.53 -12.57 12.51
N ALA A 473 7.21 -12.73 12.69
CA ALA A 473 6.39 -13.60 11.84
C ALA A 473 6.46 -13.18 10.36
N PHE A 474 6.40 -11.88 10.07
CA PHE A 474 6.54 -11.39 8.70
C PHE A 474 7.93 -11.63 8.09
N ALA A 475 8.99 -11.80 8.89
CA ALA A 475 10.30 -12.21 8.41
C ALA A 475 10.33 -13.67 7.92
N HIS A 476 9.32 -14.47 8.27
CA HIS A 476 9.15 -15.86 7.85
C HIS A 476 8.08 -16.06 6.76
N MET A 477 7.42 -14.99 6.28
CA MET A 477 6.46 -15.10 5.19
C MET A 477 7.10 -15.66 3.92
N VAL A 478 6.34 -16.42 3.15
CA VAL A 478 6.83 -17.02 1.90
C VAL A 478 6.17 -16.32 0.72
N PRO A 479 6.89 -15.43 0.02
CA PRO A 479 6.37 -14.71 -1.15
C PRO A 479 6.37 -15.60 -2.39
N SER A 480 5.67 -16.72 -2.32
CA SER A 480 5.44 -17.59 -3.48
C SER A 480 4.22 -17.12 -4.26
N HIS A 481 4.27 -17.28 -5.57
CA HIS A 481 3.14 -16.93 -6.44
C HIS A 481 1.87 -17.72 -6.09
N GLU A 482 2.02 -18.99 -5.75
CA GLU A 482 0.92 -19.88 -5.41
C GLU A 482 0.17 -19.43 -4.16
N ASP A 483 0.89 -18.93 -3.18
CA ASP A 483 0.31 -18.51 -1.90
C ASP A 483 -0.23 -17.09 -1.96
N GLN A 484 0.53 -16.14 -2.56
CA GLN A 484 0.14 -14.73 -2.70
C GLN A 484 -1.05 -14.54 -3.64
N TYR A 485 -1.19 -15.37 -4.67
CA TYR A 485 -2.38 -15.42 -5.55
C TYR A 485 -3.41 -16.46 -5.11
N GLY A 486 -3.20 -17.10 -3.98
CA GLY A 486 -4.03 -18.16 -3.43
C GLY A 486 -4.58 -17.83 -2.05
N SER A 487 -4.27 -18.71 -1.10
CA SER A 487 -4.83 -18.65 0.26
C SER A 487 -4.42 -17.40 1.05
N LEU A 488 -3.23 -16.86 0.84
CA LEU A 488 -2.81 -15.60 1.48
C LEU A 488 -3.66 -14.42 1.01
N ARG A 489 -4.12 -14.44 -0.25
CA ARG A 489 -4.89 -13.34 -0.81
C ARG A 489 -6.34 -13.32 -0.32
N VAL A 490 -6.98 -14.46 -0.27
CA VAL A 490 -8.42 -14.56 0.03
C VAL A 490 -8.73 -15.06 1.44
N GLY A 491 -7.74 -15.56 2.15
CA GLY A 491 -7.89 -16.02 3.54
C GLY A 491 -8.64 -17.35 3.67
N PRO A 492 -9.38 -17.53 4.79
CA PRO A 492 -10.06 -18.78 5.13
C PRO A 492 -11.15 -19.24 4.15
N SER A 493 -11.52 -18.42 3.17
CA SER A 493 -12.49 -18.77 2.12
C SER A 493 -11.87 -19.56 0.95
N HIS A 494 -10.53 -19.77 0.94
CA HIS A 494 -9.85 -20.47 -0.14
C HIS A 494 -10.35 -21.93 -0.28
N PRO A 495 -10.82 -22.37 -1.47
CA PRO A 495 -11.37 -23.71 -1.68
C PRO A 495 -10.28 -24.79 -1.79
N PHE A 496 -10.72 -26.06 -1.70
CA PHE A 496 -9.88 -27.24 -1.80
C PHE A 496 -10.40 -28.19 -2.88
N TYR A 497 -9.53 -28.57 -3.82
CA TYR A 497 -9.82 -29.49 -4.91
C TYR A 497 -8.72 -30.52 -5.05
N ALA A 498 -9.09 -31.81 -5.15
CA ALA A 498 -8.18 -32.91 -5.50
C ALA A 498 -8.07 -33.08 -7.01
N GLY A 499 -6.96 -33.63 -7.44
CA GLY A 499 -6.71 -33.98 -8.83
C GLY A 499 -6.49 -32.76 -9.70
N LYS A 500 -5.79 -32.97 -10.82
CA LYS A 500 -5.44 -31.99 -11.85
C LYS A 500 -4.94 -30.66 -11.30
N SER A 501 -3.65 -30.52 -11.25
CA SER A 501 -2.95 -29.29 -10.95
C SER A 501 -3.72 -28.06 -11.48
N GLY A 502 -4.58 -27.51 -10.66
CA GLY A 502 -5.02 -26.16 -10.74
C GLY A 502 -6.06 -25.77 -11.75
N LYS A 503 -6.85 -26.65 -12.32
CA LYS A 503 -8.10 -26.19 -12.97
C LYS A 503 -9.26 -26.34 -11.99
N TRP A 504 -9.71 -25.18 -11.50
CA TRP A 504 -10.97 -25.11 -10.85
C TRP A 504 -12.09 -25.25 -11.90
N ASP A 505 -12.91 -26.28 -11.78
CA ASP A 505 -14.06 -26.60 -12.60
C ASP A 505 -15.36 -26.61 -11.76
N GLY A 506 -15.27 -26.14 -10.52
CA GLY A 506 -16.40 -26.02 -9.61
C GLY A 506 -17.26 -24.77 -9.86
N ALA A 507 -18.38 -24.68 -9.12
CA ALA A 507 -19.22 -23.49 -9.13
C ALA A 507 -18.45 -22.26 -8.65
N SER A 508 -18.64 -21.12 -9.31
CA SER A 508 -18.07 -19.85 -8.89
C SER A 508 -18.55 -19.48 -7.49
N PRO A 509 -17.67 -18.90 -6.64
CA PRO A 509 -18.12 -18.34 -5.37
C PRO A 509 -19.14 -17.22 -5.63
N PRO A 510 -19.96 -16.87 -4.63
CA PRO A 510 -20.80 -15.69 -4.70
C PRO A 510 -19.95 -14.48 -5.07
N GLN A 511 -20.35 -13.78 -6.11
CA GLN A 511 -19.63 -12.59 -6.58
C GLN A 511 -20.32 -11.36 -6.00
N ASP A 512 -19.52 -10.43 -5.47
CA ASP A 512 -20.04 -9.11 -5.14
C ASP A 512 -20.48 -8.40 -6.41
N LYS A 513 -21.62 -7.70 -6.37
CA LYS A 513 -22.18 -6.98 -7.51
C LYS A 513 -21.21 -5.95 -8.11
N PHE A 514 -20.25 -5.50 -7.33
CA PHE A 514 -19.29 -4.46 -7.70
C PHE A 514 -17.90 -5.00 -8.07
N ALA A 515 -17.53 -6.20 -7.63
CA ALA A 515 -16.18 -6.74 -7.80
C ALA A 515 -15.90 -7.29 -9.19
N SER A 516 -16.85 -8.00 -9.77
CA SER A 516 -16.64 -8.82 -10.97
C SER A 516 -16.39 -8.03 -12.25
N ALA A 517 -16.79 -6.76 -12.29
CA ALA A 517 -16.67 -5.95 -13.52
C ALA A 517 -15.24 -5.54 -13.84
N LYS A 518 -14.31 -5.63 -12.90
CA LYS A 518 -13.02 -4.93 -12.97
C LYS A 518 -11.86 -5.80 -13.44
N LEU A 519 -11.76 -7.01 -12.96
CA LEU A 519 -10.65 -7.91 -13.26
C LEU A 519 -11.02 -9.05 -14.20
N GLY A 520 -12.31 -9.22 -14.46
CA GLY A 520 -12.86 -10.29 -15.28
C GLY A 520 -12.83 -11.68 -14.61
N PRO A 521 -13.53 -12.67 -15.20
CA PRO A 521 -13.66 -14.02 -14.62
C PRO A 521 -12.32 -14.72 -14.39
N GLY A 522 -11.31 -14.47 -15.24
CA GLY A 522 -10.02 -15.15 -15.16
C GLY A 522 -9.21 -14.84 -13.89
N MET A 523 -9.40 -13.69 -13.26
CA MET A 523 -8.71 -13.37 -12.01
C MET A 523 -9.29 -14.14 -10.82
N TYR A 524 -10.62 -14.32 -10.75
CA TYR A 524 -11.23 -15.18 -9.74
C TYR A 524 -10.75 -16.62 -9.86
N GLU A 525 -10.71 -17.16 -11.09
CA GLU A 525 -10.15 -18.49 -11.33
C GLU A 525 -8.71 -18.62 -10.85
N SER A 526 -7.88 -17.58 -11.07
CA SER A 526 -6.47 -17.62 -10.68
C SER A 526 -6.26 -17.68 -9.17
N VAL A 527 -7.05 -16.95 -8.37
CA VAL A 527 -6.91 -16.91 -6.90
C VAL A 527 -7.45 -18.14 -6.20
N TYR A 528 -8.32 -18.93 -6.86
CA TYR A 528 -8.84 -20.18 -6.31
C TYR A 528 -8.11 -21.43 -6.78
N GLN A 529 -7.12 -21.27 -7.68
CA GLN A 529 -6.29 -22.37 -8.13
C GLN A 529 -4.99 -22.41 -7.32
N TYR A 530 -4.66 -23.58 -6.81
CA TYR A 530 -3.35 -23.81 -6.23
C TYR A 530 -2.43 -24.44 -7.28
N ARG A 531 -1.49 -23.66 -7.78
CA ARG A 531 -0.56 -24.08 -8.83
C ARG A 531 0.88 -24.13 -8.31
N ALA A 532 1.24 -25.17 -7.59
CA ALA A 532 2.64 -25.45 -7.34
C ALA A 532 3.31 -25.78 -8.70
N LYS A 533 4.15 -24.89 -9.19
CA LYS A 533 4.76 -25.01 -10.51
C LYS A 533 5.89 -26.05 -10.52
N GLY A 534 5.59 -27.24 -11.02
CA GLY A 534 6.56 -28.28 -11.34
C GLY A 534 7.38 -28.80 -10.14
N LEU A 535 8.48 -29.47 -10.41
CA LEU A 535 9.40 -30.02 -9.40
C LEU A 535 9.91 -28.98 -8.40
N ALA A 536 10.02 -27.71 -8.79
CA ALA A 536 10.44 -26.64 -7.92
C ALA A 536 9.45 -26.42 -6.75
N GLY A 537 8.13 -26.57 -6.98
CA GLY A 537 7.12 -26.50 -5.92
C GLY A 537 7.27 -27.62 -4.89
N GLU A 538 7.49 -28.85 -5.34
CA GLU A 538 7.69 -30.02 -4.47
C GLU A 538 8.96 -29.91 -3.62
N ILE A 539 10.07 -29.43 -4.22
CA ILE A 539 11.33 -29.22 -3.50
C ILE A 539 11.18 -28.16 -2.44
N ARG A 540 10.53 -27.03 -2.74
CA ARG A 540 10.36 -25.91 -1.80
C ARG A 540 9.35 -26.21 -0.70
N MET A 541 8.31 -26.96 -0.99
CA MET A 541 7.14 -27.11 -0.15
C MET A 541 7.43 -27.55 1.30
N PRO A 542 8.34 -28.49 1.58
CA PRO A 542 8.71 -28.85 2.95
C PRO A 542 9.30 -27.67 3.75
N TYR A 543 10.11 -26.82 3.11
CA TYR A 543 10.71 -25.63 3.72
C TYR A 543 9.65 -24.55 3.96
N GLU A 544 8.78 -24.32 2.99
CA GLU A 544 7.69 -23.37 3.08
C GLU A 544 6.70 -23.72 4.20
N ILE A 545 6.41 -25.01 4.39
CA ILE A 545 5.57 -25.49 5.49
C ILE A 545 6.20 -25.12 6.83
N LYS A 546 7.50 -25.35 7.02
CA LYS A 546 8.21 -24.98 8.27
C LYS A 546 8.18 -23.46 8.53
N GLU A 547 8.39 -22.65 7.50
CA GLU A 547 8.28 -21.21 7.60
C GLU A 547 6.87 -20.80 8.04
N PHE A 548 5.82 -21.31 7.40
CA PHE A 548 4.44 -20.99 7.79
C PHE A 548 4.04 -21.57 9.15
N GLU A 549 4.62 -22.67 9.60
CA GLU A 549 4.48 -23.15 10.99
C GLU A 549 5.07 -22.14 11.98
N THR A 550 6.24 -21.58 11.68
CA THR A 550 6.86 -20.52 12.46
C THR A 550 5.97 -19.25 12.48
N VAL A 551 5.46 -18.84 11.32
CA VAL A 551 4.51 -17.70 11.23
C VAL A 551 3.28 -17.96 12.10
N ARG A 552 2.67 -19.15 12.00
CA ARG A 552 1.50 -19.56 12.80
C ARG A 552 1.77 -19.39 14.30
N ASP A 553 2.89 -19.90 14.78
CA ASP A 553 3.21 -19.93 16.20
C ASP A 553 3.51 -18.52 16.73
N LEU A 554 4.28 -17.71 16.00
CA LEU A 554 4.57 -16.31 16.35
C LEU A 554 3.32 -15.44 16.33
N LEU A 555 2.42 -15.64 15.36
CA LEU A 555 1.13 -14.94 15.34
C LEU A 555 0.30 -15.28 16.57
N TRP A 556 0.27 -16.58 16.95
CA TRP A 556 -0.48 -17.03 18.12
C TRP A 556 0.09 -16.46 19.42
N GLU A 557 1.40 -16.49 19.62
CA GLU A 557 2.07 -15.87 20.77
C GLU A 557 1.69 -14.38 20.90
N GLY A 558 1.69 -13.63 19.81
CA GLY A 558 1.25 -12.23 19.79
C GLY A 558 -0.23 -12.06 20.14
N ILE A 559 -1.11 -12.94 19.65
CA ILE A 559 -2.54 -12.93 20.00
C ILE A 559 -2.72 -13.14 21.50
N GLU A 560 -2.06 -14.13 22.10
CA GLU A 560 -2.16 -14.41 23.54
C GLU A 560 -1.71 -13.23 24.38
N LEU A 561 -0.63 -12.54 23.99
CA LEU A 561 -0.16 -11.33 24.65
C LEU A 561 -1.23 -10.21 24.60
N LEU A 562 -1.77 -9.92 23.43
CA LEU A 562 -2.80 -8.89 23.25
C LEU A 562 -4.09 -9.23 23.99
N GLU A 563 -4.50 -10.50 23.99
CA GLU A 563 -5.68 -10.98 24.75
C GLU A 563 -5.47 -10.87 26.26
N SER A 564 -4.24 -10.98 26.74
CA SER A 564 -3.91 -10.84 28.16
C SER A 564 -3.94 -9.40 28.68
N VAL A 565 -4.00 -8.39 27.80
CA VAL A 565 -4.19 -6.99 28.19
C VAL A 565 -5.56 -6.83 28.85
N LYS A 566 -5.60 -6.20 30.03
CA LYS A 566 -6.85 -6.13 30.80
C LYS A 566 -7.85 -5.12 30.26
N GLU A 567 -7.38 -3.91 29.96
CA GLU A 567 -8.21 -2.84 29.41
C GLU A 567 -7.96 -2.73 27.93
N LYS A 568 -9.00 -3.00 27.13
CA LYS A 568 -8.92 -2.98 25.67
C LYS A 568 -9.88 -1.92 25.13
N ASN A 569 -9.34 -0.98 24.38
CA ASN A 569 -10.16 -0.11 23.56
C ASN A 569 -10.61 -0.81 22.27
N GLU A 570 -11.48 -0.17 21.50
CA GLU A 570 -12.04 -0.74 20.27
C GLU A 570 -10.94 -1.04 19.23
N GLU A 571 -9.91 -0.22 19.12
CA GLU A 571 -8.80 -0.42 18.18
C GLU A 571 -7.98 -1.66 18.53
N LEU A 572 -7.70 -1.87 19.81
CA LEU A 572 -7.01 -3.09 20.26
C LEU A 572 -7.86 -4.35 20.03
N LEU A 573 -9.18 -4.27 20.23
CA LEU A 573 -10.08 -5.39 19.95
C LEU A 573 -10.07 -5.72 18.44
N ARG A 574 -10.07 -4.72 17.56
CA ARG A 574 -9.95 -4.91 16.11
C ARG A 574 -8.59 -5.49 15.72
N LEU A 575 -7.51 -5.03 16.34
CA LEU A 575 -6.17 -5.57 16.12
C LEU A 575 -6.08 -7.06 16.49
N ILE A 576 -6.65 -7.44 17.64
CA ILE A 576 -6.74 -8.84 18.06
C ILE A 576 -7.55 -9.66 17.06
N ASN A 577 -8.69 -9.13 16.62
CA ASN A 577 -9.56 -9.78 15.66
C ASN A 577 -8.85 -9.99 14.31
N MET A 578 -8.11 -9.00 13.85
CA MET A 578 -7.26 -9.10 12.66
C MET A 578 -6.16 -10.16 12.83
N GLY A 579 -5.48 -10.19 13.98
CA GLY A 579 -4.49 -11.22 14.29
C GLY A 579 -5.08 -12.63 14.21
N ARG A 580 -6.26 -12.84 14.77
CA ARG A 580 -6.99 -14.12 14.67
C ARG A 580 -7.33 -14.47 13.21
N PHE A 581 -7.72 -13.48 12.41
CA PHE A 581 -8.00 -13.71 10.98
C PHE A 581 -6.72 -14.08 10.20
N MET A 582 -5.60 -13.40 10.45
CA MET A 582 -4.29 -13.79 9.90
C MET A 582 -3.90 -15.22 10.29
N TYR A 583 -4.04 -15.58 11.55
CA TYR A 583 -3.79 -16.93 12.03
C TYR A 583 -4.63 -17.98 11.28
N ARG A 584 -5.93 -17.71 11.07
CA ARG A 584 -6.81 -18.61 10.30
C ARG A 584 -6.40 -18.69 8.83
N THR A 585 -5.92 -17.61 8.26
CA THR A 585 -5.37 -17.58 6.89
C THR A 585 -4.13 -18.48 6.78
N ILE A 586 -3.22 -18.42 7.75
CA ILE A 586 -2.01 -19.28 7.77
C ILE A 586 -2.39 -20.76 7.95
N ILE A 587 -3.38 -21.08 8.80
CA ILE A 587 -3.89 -22.46 8.92
C ILE A 587 -4.44 -22.95 7.57
N THR A 588 -5.23 -22.15 6.86
CA THR A 588 -5.72 -22.51 5.51
C THR A 588 -4.56 -22.74 4.54
N THR A 589 -3.52 -21.89 4.58
CA THR A 589 -2.33 -22.01 3.73
C THR A 589 -1.56 -23.31 4.02
N LEU A 590 -1.31 -23.62 5.28
CA LEU A 590 -0.70 -24.88 5.71
C LEU A 590 -1.54 -26.09 5.28
N ASN A 591 -2.85 -26.05 5.54
CA ASN A 591 -3.74 -27.12 5.14
C ASN A 591 -3.75 -27.30 3.62
N ARG A 592 -3.67 -26.21 2.84
CA ARG A 592 -3.60 -26.28 1.37
C ARG A 592 -2.32 -26.98 0.89
N LYS A 593 -1.18 -26.70 1.50
CA LYS A 593 0.09 -27.34 1.19
C LYS A 593 0.08 -28.82 1.56
N HIS A 594 -0.37 -29.17 2.75
CA HIS A 594 -0.51 -30.56 3.17
C HIS A 594 -1.50 -31.33 2.29
N TYR A 595 -2.62 -30.72 1.93
CA TYR A 595 -3.61 -31.31 1.03
C TYR A 595 -3.01 -31.62 -0.34
N PHE A 596 -2.21 -30.70 -0.88
CA PHE A 596 -1.48 -30.93 -2.14
C PHE A 596 -0.54 -32.12 -2.03
N LEU A 597 0.25 -32.25 -0.98
CA LEU A 597 1.16 -33.39 -0.78
C LEU A 597 0.40 -34.72 -0.63
N LEU A 598 -0.71 -34.72 0.11
CA LEU A 598 -1.56 -35.92 0.25
C LEU A 598 -2.20 -36.34 -1.09
N ASP A 599 -2.61 -35.36 -1.91
CA ASP A 599 -3.16 -35.62 -3.23
C ASP A 599 -2.07 -36.20 -4.18
N GLN A 600 -0.85 -35.72 -4.09
CA GLN A 600 0.29 -36.31 -4.82
C GLN A 600 0.52 -37.76 -4.36
N GLN A 601 0.47 -38.05 -3.06
CA GLN A 601 0.57 -39.45 -2.54
C GLN A 601 -0.58 -40.31 -3.05
N ARG A 602 -1.80 -39.81 -3.03
CA ARG A 602 -2.99 -40.50 -3.59
C ARG A 602 -2.81 -40.84 -5.06
N MET A 603 -2.29 -39.90 -5.85
CA MET A 603 -2.04 -40.12 -7.30
C MET A 603 -0.88 -41.07 -7.57
N ALA A 604 0.15 -41.11 -6.73
CA ALA A 604 1.30 -41.98 -6.84
C ALA A 604 1.06 -43.38 -6.26
N ALA A 605 -0.05 -43.60 -5.52
CA ALA A 605 -0.37 -44.87 -4.87
C ALA A 605 -0.45 -46.03 -5.87
N THR A 606 0.26 -47.08 -5.56
CA THR A 606 0.33 -48.33 -6.37
C THR A 606 -0.60 -49.42 -5.88
N THR A 607 -1.07 -49.30 -4.65
CA THR A 607 -2.02 -50.21 -4.00
C THR A 607 -3.30 -49.50 -3.54
N ASP A 608 -4.37 -50.29 -3.39
CA ASP A 608 -5.65 -49.71 -2.85
C ASP A 608 -5.50 -49.26 -1.41
N ASP A 609 -4.66 -49.93 -0.60
CA ASP A 609 -4.41 -49.56 0.79
C ASP A 609 -3.66 -48.21 0.89
N GLU A 610 -2.63 -48.00 0.08
CA GLU A 610 -1.92 -46.72 0.01
C GLU A 610 -2.86 -45.59 -0.41
N ARG A 611 -3.67 -45.85 -1.44
CA ARG A 611 -4.66 -44.87 -1.93
C ARG A 611 -5.68 -44.55 -0.87
N ARG A 612 -6.24 -45.54 -0.18
CA ARG A 612 -7.18 -45.38 0.93
C ARG A 612 -6.57 -44.56 2.05
N THR A 613 -5.36 -44.86 2.47
CA THR A 613 -4.64 -44.14 3.53
C THR A 613 -4.50 -42.64 3.20
N ALA A 614 -4.10 -42.32 1.96
CA ALA A 614 -3.99 -40.93 1.52
C ALA A 614 -5.35 -40.21 1.50
N ILE A 615 -6.40 -40.87 1.00
CA ILE A 615 -7.76 -40.31 0.97
C ILE A 615 -8.32 -40.07 2.38
N ASP A 616 -8.15 -41.02 3.31
CA ASP A 616 -8.58 -40.86 4.69
C ASP A 616 -7.88 -39.67 5.36
N ALA A 617 -6.57 -39.49 5.14
CA ALA A 617 -5.82 -38.35 5.62
C ALA A 617 -6.29 -37.01 5.00
N MET A 618 -6.63 -37.01 3.69
CA MET A 618 -7.20 -35.84 3.01
C MET A 618 -8.55 -35.48 3.62
N ILE A 619 -9.44 -36.42 3.87
CA ILE A 619 -10.75 -36.19 4.48
C ILE A 619 -10.63 -35.60 5.89
N ASP A 620 -9.72 -36.16 6.72
CA ASP A 620 -9.48 -35.64 8.07
C ASP A 620 -8.92 -34.22 8.05
N LEU A 621 -8.04 -33.90 7.09
CA LEU A 621 -7.56 -32.53 6.89
C LEU A 621 -8.68 -31.60 6.47
N LEU A 622 -9.54 -31.99 5.54
CA LEU A 622 -10.66 -31.19 5.07
C LEU A 622 -11.68 -30.89 6.19
N ARG A 623 -11.92 -31.82 7.10
CA ARG A 623 -12.77 -31.59 8.28
C ARG A 623 -12.18 -30.53 9.21
N ARG A 624 -10.87 -30.58 9.49
CA ARG A 624 -10.19 -29.54 10.27
C ARG A 624 -10.25 -28.20 9.56
N GLU A 625 -10.14 -28.19 8.25
CA GLU A 625 -10.25 -26.94 7.47
C GLU A 625 -11.66 -26.34 7.51
N GLN A 626 -12.71 -27.16 7.50
CA GLN A 626 -14.08 -26.65 7.72
C GLN A 626 -14.24 -26.00 9.11
N GLU A 627 -13.64 -26.57 10.15
CA GLU A 627 -13.64 -25.98 11.50
C GLU A 627 -12.87 -24.65 11.51
N ASN A 628 -11.72 -24.59 10.85
CA ASN A 628 -10.94 -23.37 10.70
C ASN A 628 -11.74 -22.27 9.99
N ALA A 629 -12.41 -22.59 8.90
CA ALA A 629 -13.25 -21.67 8.16
C ALA A 629 -14.45 -21.17 8.99
N ARG A 630 -15.16 -22.07 9.68
CA ARG A 630 -16.27 -21.67 10.58
C ARG A 630 -15.82 -20.71 11.68
N ALA A 631 -14.62 -20.90 12.23
CA ALA A 631 -14.07 -20.04 13.26
C ALA A 631 -13.68 -18.63 12.74
N ALA A 632 -13.57 -18.44 11.43
CA ALA A 632 -13.33 -17.13 10.83
C ALA A 632 -14.61 -16.30 10.66
N ILE A 633 -15.80 -16.92 10.61
CA ILE A 633 -17.06 -16.20 10.38
C ILE A 633 -17.30 -15.07 11.42
N PRO A 634 -17.21 -15.30 12.74
CA PRO A 634 -17.44 -14.24 13.71
C PRO A 634 -16.42 -13.09 13.58
N LEU A 635 -15.22 -13.34 13.04
CA LEU A 635 -14.17 -12.34 12.87
C LEU A 635 -14.57 -11.32 11.80
N VAL A 636 -15.03 -11.82 10.64
CA VAL A 636 -15.48 -10.96 9.52
C VAL A 636 -16.82 -10.29 9.77
N GLU A 637 -17.64 -10.86 10.66
CA GLU A 637 -18.90 -10.23 11.11
C GLU A 637 -18.66 -9.12 12.14
N TYR A 638 -17.59 -9.20 12.91
CA TYR A 638 -17.20 -8.16 13.88
C TYR A 638 -16.59 -6.97 13.16
N ASP A 639 -15.72 -7.20 12.19
CA ASP A 639 -15.03 -6.16 11.44
C ASP A 639 -15.13 -6.38 9.94
N SER A 640 -15.91 -5.54 9.27
CA SER A 640 -16.25 -5.65 7.85
C SER A 640 -15.06 -5.43 6.90
N ILE A 641 -13.90 -4.98 7.39
CA ILE A 641 -12.71 -4.85 6.58
C ILE A 641 -12.00 -6.19 6.38
N LEU A 642 -12.18 -7.14 7.31
CA LEU A 642 -11.62 -8.47 7.17
C LEU A 642 -12.36 -9.24 6.07
N GLY A 643 -11.59 -9.90 5.23
CA GLY A 643 -12.12 -10.55 4.04
C GLY A 643 -12.31 -9.63 2.83
N PHE A 644 -12.09 -8.31 2.99
CA PHE A 644 -12.06 -7.35 1.90
C PHE A 644 -10.65 -7.28 1.29
N GLU A 645 -10.52 -7.68 0.03
CA GLU A 645 -9.31 -7.55 -0.77
C GLU A 645 -9.52 -6.41 -1.76
N PRO A 646 -8.77 -5.31 -1.69
CA PRO A 646 -9.15 -4.05 -2.37
C PRO A 646 -9.25 -4.12 -3.89
N SER A 647 -8.56 -5.06 -4.54
CA SER A 647 -8.65 -5.24 -5.99
C SER A 647 -9.76 -6.20 -6.44
N LEU A 648 -10.20 -7.10 -5.55
CA LEU A 648 -11.23 -8.12 -5.79
C LEU A 648 -12.48 -7.91 -4.93
N GLU A 649 -12.41 -6.97 -3.98
CA GLU A 649 -13.44 -6.64 -3.00
C GLU A 649 -13.69 -7.79 -2.01
N TYR A 650 -14.91 -8.12 -1.62
CA TYR A 650 -15.15 -9.15 -0.62
C TYR A 650 -14.85 -10.56 -1.14
N MET A 651 -13.70 -11.10 -0.69
CA MET A 651 -13.26 -12.47 -1.01
C MET A 651 -13.34 -13.41 0.17
N GLY A 652 -13.41 -12.90 1.39
CA GLY A 652 -13.37 -13.68 2.63
C GLY A 652 -14.47 -13.32 3.63
N ASP A 653 -15.59 -12.78 3.18
CA ASP A 653 -16.76 -12.52 4.03
C ASP A 653 -17.52 -13.80 4.41
N ARG A 654 -18.55 -13.66 5.24
CA ARG A 654 -19.37 -14.78 5.70
C ARG A 654 -19.89 -15.64 4.54
N GLU A 655 -20.45 -15.02 3.49
CA GLU A 655 -21.07 -15.73 2.37
C GLU A 655 -20.05 -16.60 1.61
N ARG A 656 -18.85 -16.07 1.38
CA ARG A 656 -17.77 -16.79 0.69
C ARG A 656 -17.16 -17.89 1.57
N ILE A 657 -17.07 -17.65 2.88
CA ILE A 657 -16.62 -18.68 3.83
C ILE A 657 -17.65 -19.83 3.90
N GLU A 658 -18.95 -19.53 3.96
CA GLU A 658 -20.02 -20.55 3.93
C GLU A 658 -20.03 -21.32 2.60
N TRP A 659 -19.85 -20.63 1.48
CA TRP A 659 -19.69 -21.27 0.18
C TRP A 659 -18.53 -22.27 0.18
N LYS A 660 -17.35 -21.86 0.69
CA LYS A 660 -16.18 -22.73 0.78
C LYS A 660 -16.43 -23.94 1.70
N ILE A 661 -17.11 -23.77 2.83
CA ILE A 661 -17.45 -24.88 3.72
C ILE A 661 -18.28 -25.94 2.98
N ASN A 662 -19.25 -25.52 2.17
CA ASN A 662 -20.07 -26.41 1.36
C ASN A 662 -19.25 -27.08 0.25
N GLN A 663 -18.35 -26.34 -0.41
CA GLN A 663 -17.42 -26.86 -1.42
C GLN A 663 -16.52 -27.97 -0.84
N VAL A 664 -16.00 -27.77 0.37
CA VAL A 664 -15.19 -28.77 1.07
C VAL A 664 -16.01 -30.01 1.44
N GLU A 665 -17.29 -29.87 1.78
CA GLU A 665 -18.19 -31.01 2.02
C GLU A 665 -18.40 -31.85 0.74
N GLU A 666 -18.60 -31.17 -0.40
CA GLU A 666 -18.69 -31.84 -1.71
C GLU A 666 -17.40 -32.59 -2.05
N GLU A 667 -16.24 -31.98 -1.77
CA GLU A 667 -14.94 -32.64 -1.97
C GLU A 667 -14.76 -33.89 -1.10
N ILE A 668 -15.17 -33.82 0.18
CA ILE A 668 -15.18 -34.99 1.07
C ILE A 668 -16.05 -36.11 0.49
N ALA A 669 -17.26 -35.77 0.03
CA ALA A 669 -18.19 -36.76 -0.56
C ALA A 669 -17.58 -37.40 -1.82
N MET A 670 -16.93 -36.64 -2.69
CA MET A 670 -16.26 -37.17 -3.89
C MET A 670 -15.10 -38.11 -3.53
N LEU A 671 -14.28 -37.76 -2.54
CA LEU A 671 -13.18 -38.59 -2.06
C LEU A 671 -13.70 -39.90 -1.47
N GLN A 672 -14.77 -39.87 -0.66
CA GLN A 672 -15.43 -41.07 -0.10
C GLN A 672 -15.99 -41.97 -1.21
N ALA A 673 -16.65 -41.39 -2.22
CA ALA A 673 -17.18 -42.16 -3.35
C ALA A 673 -16.08 -42.85 -4.17
N SER A 674 -14.86 -42.29 -4.21
CA SER A 674 -13.72 -42.85 -4.90
C SER A 674 -13.11 -44.07 -4.19
N LEU A 675 -13.53 -44.40 -2.96
CA LEU A 675 -13.14 -45.57 -2.16
C LEU A 675 -14.12 -46.73 -2.33
N SER A 676 -15.32 -46.48 -2.88
CA SER A 676 -16.31 -47.51 -3.18
C SER A 676 -16.11 -48.10 -4.58
#